data_aa584bcb33b78e9734d64d754a5e5243
#
_entry.id   aa584bcb33b78e9734d64d754a5e5243
#
_cell.length_a   1.000
_cell.length_b   1.000
_cell.length_c   1.000
_cell.angle_alpha   90.00
_cell.angle_beta   90.00
_cell.angle_gamma   90.00
#
_symmetry.space_group_name_H-M   'P 1'
#
loop_
_entity.id
_entity.type
_entity.pdbx_description
1 polymer ?
#
loop_
_entity_poly.entity_id
_entity_poly.type
_entity_poly.pdbx_seq_one_letter_code
_entity_poly.pdbx_strand_id
1 'polypeptide(L)'
;MKKYYKRLDIVRLISCIAILLFHMNILKGGFLAVCTFFVLSGYLSCISAFKKEKFSILSFYKNRLLHIYLPLICTVFISILAISFFKDINWLNLKSETTSVLFGYNNFWQINANADYFARHINSPFIHFWYIAILLQFELLFPFIFLIFKKIGDKLHKIIPCILLLILSIVGTLYFYQMSIKGNVTFVYYNTFTRIFSILFGLSLGFIHSYYKRDKYKILNNKYINTIIFYLYLIILILMFIFIKSTSKYYAISMIISTLISCRLITYSTLNTSNKLNIIDKLITNTSKISYEIYLVQYPIIFIFQYININNQLKIIYIISLILISSILIHIGLSFKKKKHLISNIIMLLISIGVISTSILGGYKYICSKDYTQDMKKLEEQLNDNQKMMEEKQKQYEENLKIEKEKYDNMMNDLENSEKDIKKMVKKLPVVGIGDSVMLGALDSLYNQFPNGYFDAKVSRTDWMANDILKDLKSKNMLSDNIVFNLGTNGDCGEECKIAILNTCENRNIFWITVTNDKDVHINNRLIELSKKYNNIHIIDWANISKGHPEYFVADGIHLTPQGSKVYAESIYNEIFNLYYKEFKKKKEKILKEHEEIEKNKISFIGNEVLLNMYNELIKDYSDATYYIDKNYSYKKIIETINKDIDNNKYNHKIVLLIDNSLKLTTEQYNSIIDTSKNNYLYIVLFNKINLSNTNNINIIYFDNKNYLMPDKKHLNNQGINKLKEELDNKLQEIR
;
A
#
# COMPACT_ATOMS: atom_id res chain seq x y z
N MET A 1 62.76 6.48 -16.33
CA MET A 1 61.49 6.88 -16.92
C MET A 1 60.34 6.21 -16.11
N LYS A 2 59.34 6.96 -15.69
CA LYS A 2 58.14 6.37 -15.02
C LYS A 2 57.40 5.47 -15.98
N LYS A 3 57.29 4.18 -15.72
CA LYS A 3 56.45 3.26 -16.49
C LYS A 3 55.01 3.74 -16.42
N TYR A 4 54.40 4.00 -17.57
CA TYR A 4 53.04 4.48 -17.72
C TYR A 4 52.12 3.35 -18.23
N TYR A 5 50.94 3.15 -17.57
CA TYR A 5 50.01 2.06 -17.87
C TYR A 5 48.74 2.60 -18.53
N LYS A 6 48.81 2.92 -19.82
CA LYS A 6 47.72 3.45 -20.61
C LYS A 6 46.38 2.67 -20.47
N ARG A 7 46.44 1.34 -20.39
CA ARG A 7 45.28 0.48 -20.30
C ARG A 7 44.53 0.64 -18.97
N LEU A 8 45.21 0.99 -17.88
CA LEU A 8 44.54 1.31 -16.62
C LEU A 8 43.70 2.57 -16.72
N ASP A 9 44.17 3.56 -17.48
CA ASP A 9 43.40 4.78 -17.70
C ASP A 9 42.14 4.51 -18.58
N ILE A 10 42.23 3.60 -19.56
CA ILE A 10 41.08 3.14 -20.35
C ILE A 10 40.04 2.49 -19.43
N VAL A 11 40.43 1.55 -18.56
CA VAL A 11 39.51 0.89 -17.63
C VAL A 11 38.86 1.90 -16.69
N ARG A 12 39.62 2.84 -16.13
CA ARG A 12 39.14 3.90 -15.26
C ARG A 12 38.11 4.80 -15.96
N LEU A 13 38.42 5.24 -17.20
CA LEU A 13 37.56 6.13 -17.97
C LEU A 13 36.24 5.45 -18.37
N ILE A 14 36.30 4.20 -18.88
CA ILE A 14 35.11 3.44 -19.26
C ILE A 14 34.22 3.20 -18.03
N SER A 15 34.79 2.86 -16.87
CA SER A 15 34.02 2.70 -15.64
C SER A 15 33.40 4.01 -15.16
N CYS A 16 34.10 5.15 -15.31
CA CYS A 16 33.57 6.47 -14.99
C CYS A 16 32.35 6.84 -15.88
N ILE A 17 32.49 6.62 -17.18
CA ILE A 17 31.40 6.84 -18.14
C ILE A 17 30.21 5.92 -17.83
N ALA A 18 30.45 4.65 -17.51
CA ALA A 18 29.40 3.69 -17.19
C ALA A 18 28.56 4.12 -15.96
N ILE A 19 29.21 4.64 -14.91
CA ILE A 19 28.50 5.17 -13.73
C ILE A 19 27.71 6.44 -14.08
N LEU A 20 28.29 7.35 -14.86
CA LEU A 20 27.61 8.56 -15.30
C LEU A 20 26.32 8.21 -16.09
N LEU A 21 26.44 7.33 -17.08
CA LEU A 21 25.29 6.89 -17.86
C LEU A 21 24.25 6.11 -17.04
N PHE A 22 24.70 5.41 -16.01
CA PHE A 22 23.79 4.75 -15.05
C PHE A 22 22.98 5.78 -14.25
N HIS A 23 23.63 6.82 -13.72
CA HIS A 23 22.94 7.88 -12.99
C HIS A 23 21.99 8.70 -13.89
N MET A 24 22.26 8.79 -15.18
CA MET A 24 21.38 9.40 -16.20
C MET A 24 20.25 8.46 -16.68
N ASN A 25 20.14 7.23 -16.12
CA ASN A 25 19.18 6.21 -16.53
C ASN A 25 19.34 5.68 -17.98
N ILE A 26 20.49 5.92 -18.61
CA ILE A 26 20.78 5.46 -19.98
C ILE A 26 21.32 4.02 -19.95
N LEU A 27 22.19 3.68 -19.00
CA LEU A 27 22.89 2.40 -18.92
C LEU A 27 22.40 1.60 -17.68
N LYS A 28 21.86 0.41 -17.91
CA LYS A 28 21.18 -0.36 -16.83
C LYS A 28 22.15 -1.01 -15.85
N GLY A 29 23.31 -1.45 -16.32
CA GLY A 29 24.30 -2.21 -15.53
C GLY A 29 25.51 -1.38 -15.07
N GLY A 30 25.47 -0.07 -15.23
CA GLY A 30 26.60 0.81 -14.88
C GLY A 30 26.97 0.78 -13.39
N PHE A 31 26.05 0.33 -12.50
CA PHE A 31 26.33 0.12 -11.08
C PHE A 31 27.46 -0.90 -10.83
N LEU A 32 27.73 -1.82 -11.76
CA LEU A 32 28.82 -2.80 -11.70
C LEU A 32 30.20 -2.15 -11.78
N ALA A 33 30.30 -0.95 -12.37
CA ALA A 33 31.57 -0.23 -12.50
C ALA A 33 32.14 0.19 -11.12
N VAL A 34 31.30 0.29 -10.08
CA VAL A 34 31.74 0.53 -8.71
C VAL A 34 32.65 -0.60 -8.21
N CYS A 35 32.39 -1.86 -8.59
CA CYS A 35 33.27 -2.99 -8.27
C CYS A 35 34.66 -2.80 -8.89
N THR A 36 34.73 -2.30 -10.13
CA THR A 36 36.02 -1.99 -10.80
C THR A 36 36.79 -0.91 -10.05
N PHE A 37 36.08 0.15 -9.59
CA PHE A 37 36.73 1.20 -8.80
C PHE A 37 37.25 0.71 -7.45
N PHE A 38 36.54 -0.17 -6.76
CA PHE A 38 36.96 -0.77 -5.53
C PHE A 38 38.25 -1.62 -5.73
N VAL A 39 38.27 -2.47 -6.77
CA VAL A 39 39.49 -3.26 -7.13
C VAL A 39 40.64 -2.35 -7.47
N LEU A 40 40.43 -1.31 -8.26
CA LEU A 40 41.46 -0.31 -8.61
C LEU A 40 42.01 0.38 -7.36
N SER A 41 41.16 0.77 -6.42
CA SER A 41 41.56 1.47 -5.20
C SER A 41 42.46 0.58 -4.32
N GLY A 42 42.04 -0.67 -4.06
CA GLY A 42 42.88 -1.62 -3.30
C GLY A 42 44.23 -1.89 -3.97
N TYR A 43 44.18 -2.09 -5.29
CA TYR A 43 45.42 -2.35 -6.07
C TYR A 43 46.35 -1.16 -6.09
N LEU A 44 45.87 0.05 -6.42
CA LEU A 44 46.73 1.24 -6.56
C LEU A 44 47.29 1.72 -5.23
N SER A 45 46.55 1.62 -4.14
CA SER A 45 47.02 1.95 -2.79
C SER A 45 48.20 1.01 -2.42
N CYS A 46 48.04 -0.29 -2.68
CA CYS A 46 49.12 -1.27 -2.44
C CYS A 46 50.37 -1.01 -3.28
N ILE A 47 50.24 -0.88 -4.60
CA ILE A 47 51.37 -0.63 -5.49
C ILE A 47 52.10 0.70 -5.16
N SER A 48 51.32 1.73 -4.79
CA SER A 48 51.88 3.02 -4.36
C SER A 48 52.69 2.91 -3.09
N ALA A 49 52.23 2.09 -2.12
CA ALA A 49 52.92 1.83 -0.86
C ALA A 49 54.22 1.07 -1.08
N PHE A 50 54.24 0.02 -1.91
CA PHE A 50 55.45 -0.77 -2.24
C PHE A 50 56.48 0.01 -3.06
N LYS A 51 56.09 1.05 -3.80
CA LYS A 51 57.05 1.88 -4.55
C LYS A 51 57.89 2.80 -3.70
N LYS A 52 57.53 3.02 -2.43
CA LYS A 52 58.27 3.85 -1.51
C LYS A 52 59.28 3.00 -0.73
N GLU A 53 60.54 3.41 -0.71
CA GLU A 53 61.61 2.72 0.07
C GLU A 53 61.24 2.63 1.54
N LYS A 54 60.78 3.75 2.12
CA LYS A 54 60.20 3.80 3.47
C LYS A 54 58.77 4.29 3.37
N PHE A 55 57.81 3.44 3.76
CA PHE A 55 56.41 3.82 3.83
C PHE A 55 56.16 4.64 5.09
N SER A 56 55.64 5.86 4.91
CA SER A 56 55.26 6.77 6.01
C SER A 56 53.76 6.94 6.05
N ILE A 57 53.14 6.62 7.18
CA ILE A 57 51.71 6.75 7.44
C ILE A 57 51.26 8.22 7.28
N LEU A 58 52.01 9.16 7.89
CA LEU A 58 51.69 10.58 7.84
C LEU A 58 51.73 11.12 6.40
N SER A 59 52.75 10.76 5.61
CA SER A 59 52.83 11.14 4.19
C SER A 59 51.70 10.51 3.36
N PHE A 60 51.29 9.31 3.72
CA PHE A 60 50.13 8.66 3.08
C PHE A 60 48.85 9.45 3.34
N TYR A 61 48.51 9.74 4.60
CA TYR A 61 47.29 10.49 4.94
C TYR A 61 47.34 11.91 4.39
N LYS A 62 48.44 12.63 4.42
CA LYS A 62 48.59 13.95 3.80
C LYS A 62 48.22 13.91 2.31
N ASN A 63 48.71 12.89 1.59
CA ASN A 63 48.36 12.75 0.16
C ASN A 63 46.89 12.41 -0.07
N ARG A 64 46.26 11.60 0.81
CA ARG A 64 44.85 11.28 0.72
C ARG A 64 43.98 12.50 1.05
N LEU A 65 44.35 13.26 2.06
CA LEU A 65 43.68 14.51 2.43
C LEU A 65 43.66 15.48 1.25
N LEU A 66 44.75 15.70 0.58
CA LEU A 66 44.88 16.67 -0.51
C LEU A 66 44.21 16.20 -1.82
N HIS A 67 44.23 14.90 -2.14
CA HIS A 67 43.79 14.41 -3.45
C HIS A 67 42.44 13.68 -3.44
N ILE A 68 41.92 13.33 -2.29
CA ILE A 68 40.61 12.70 -2.15
C ILE A 68 39.67 13.59 -1.32
N TYR A 69 40.08 13.94 -0.10
CA TYR A 69 39.20 14.59 0.84
C TYR A 69 38.93 16.07 0.53
N LEU A 70 39.94 16.82 0.14
CA LEU A 70 39.79 18.23 -0.21
C LEU A 70 38.89 18.44 -1.44
N PRO A 71 39.03 17.73 -2.58
CA PRO A 71 38.07 17.81 -3.68
C PRO A 71 36.66 17.41 -3.28
N LEU A 72 36.50 16.42 -2.40
CA LEU A 72 35.19 16.03 -1.87
C LEU A 72 34.52 17.17 -1.11
N ILE A 73 35.22 17.79 -0.14
CA ILE A 73 34.70 18.93 0.65
C ILE A 73 34.28 20.09 -0.28
N CYS A 74 35.17 20.47 -1.20
CA CYS A 74 34.87 21.55 -2.14
C CYS A 74 33.63 21.25 -2.98
N THR A 75 33.52 20.03 -3.51
CA THR A 75 32.36 19.62 -4.30
C THR A 75 31.07 19.64 -3.49
N VAL A 76 31.08 19.14 -2.25
CA VAL A 76 29.92 19.14 -1.35
C VAL A 76 29.43 20.56 -1.12
N PHE A 77 30.29 21.48 -0.73
CA PHE A 77 29.87 22.85 -0.44
C PHE A 77 29.49 23.65 -1.68
N ILE A 78 30.16 23.44 -2.81
CA ILE A 78 29.77 24.05 -4.10
C ILE A 78 28.38 23.54 -4.52
N SER A 79 28.11 22.26 -4.31
CA SER A 79 26.80 21.67 -4.61
C SER A 79 25.69 22.24 -3.72
N ILE A 80 25.96 22.41 -2.42
CA ILE A 80 25.01 23.07 -1.49
C ILE A 80 24.71 24.50 -1.94
N LEU A 81 25.73 25.27 -2.31
CA LEU A 81 25.56 26.61 -2.83
C LEU A 81 24.70 26.60 -4.11
N ALA A 82 25.02 25.72 -5.07
CA ALA A 82 24.29 25.61 -6.33
C ALA A 82 22.81 25.26 -6.10
N ILE A 83 22.54 24.28 -5.24
CA ILE A 83 21.18 23.85 -4.90
C ILE A 83 20.39 24.97 -4.20
N SER A 84 21.06 25.79 -3.39
CA SER A 84 20.40 26.89 -2.63
C SER A 84 19.77 27.97 -3.53
N PHE A 85 20.12 28.04 -4.80
CA PHE A 85 19.49 28.95 -5.79
C PHE A 85 18.15 28.42 -6.33
N PHE A 86 17.83 27.15 -6.13
CA PHE A 86 16.60 26.51 -6.61
C PHE A 86 15.61 26.38 -5.44
N LYS A 87 14.62 27.28 -5.37
CA LYS A 87 13.61 27.32 -4.28
C LYS A 87 12.73 26.08 -4.23
N ASP A 88 12.54 25.42 -5.35
CA ASP A 88 11.70 24.23 -5.47
C ASP A 88 12.36 22.95 -4.92
N ILE A 89 13.66 23.00 -4.66
CA ILE A 89 14.41 21.88 -4.09
C ILE A 89 14.31 21.95 -2.57
N ASN A 90 13.51 21.05 -1.99
CA ASN A 90 13.44 20.88 -0.55
C ASN A 90 14.38 19.77 -0.08
N TRP A 91 15.51 20.14 0.48
CA TRP A 91 16.50 19.19 0.97
C TRP A 91 16.49 19.11 2.50
N LEU A 92 15.57 18.31 3.04
CA LEU A 92 15.34 18.19 4.48
C LEU A 92 16.54 17.63 5.24
N ASN A 93 17.19 16.64 4.64
CA ASN A 93 18.32 15.94 5.25
C ASN A 93 19.67 16.65 4.99
N LEU A 94 19.67 17.92 4.57
CA LEU A 94 20.89 18.62 4.19
C LEU A 94 21.98 18.53 5.27
N LYS A 95 21.66 18.79 6.54
CA LYS A 95 22.66 18.74 7.61
C LYS A 95 23.14 17.33 7.91
N SER A 96 22.23 16.40 8.15
CA SER A 96 22.57 15.03 8.52
C SER A 96 23.32 14.30 7.40
N GLU A 97 22.84 14.44 6.15
CA GLU A 97 23.46 13.83 4.98
C GLU A 97 24.86 14.43 4.71
N THR A 98 24.97 15.78 4.70
CA THR A 98 26.25 16.45 4.50
C THR A 98 27.26 16.07 5.57
N THR A 99 26.84 16.06 6.84
CA THR A 99 27.70 15.60 7.95
C THR A 99 28.18 14.16 7.71
N SER A 100 27.30 13.28 7.26
CA SER A 100 27.66 11.87 6.98
C SER A 100 28.69 11.73 5.86
N VAL A 101 28.63 12.59 4.85
CA VAL A 101 29.63 12.64 3.76
C VAL A 101 30.95 13.15 4.27
N LEU A 102 30.96 14.29 5.02
CA LEU A 102 32.17 14.91 5.54
C LEU A 102 32.92 13.99 6.51
N PHE A 103 32.23 13.21 7.32
CA PHE A 103 32.84 12.29 8.27
C PHE A 103 33.03 10.85 7.73
N GLY A 104 32.69 10.60 6.46
CA GLY A 104 32.95 9.34 5.78
C GLY A 104 32.09 8.15 6.22
N TYR A 105 30.86 8.42 6.72
CA TYR A 105 29.89 7.37 7.09
C TYR A 105 28.56 7.45 6.30
N ASN A 106 28.57 8.12 5.15
CA ASN A 106 27.37 8.29 4.32
C ASN A 106 26.72 6.97 3.93
N ASN A 107 27.49 5.90 3.74
CA ASN A 107 26.96 4.57 3.45
C ASN A 107 26.09 4.01 4.60
N PHE A 108 26.46 4.21 5.86
CA PHE A 108 25.63 3.83 7.02
C PHE A 108 24.45 4.76 7.19
N TRP A 109 24.63 6.06 6.89
CA TRP A 109 23.52 7.02 6.88
C TRP A 109 22.44 6.61 5.86
N GLN A 110 22.82 6.17 4.65
CA GLN A 110 21.89 5.69 3.62
C GLN A 110 21.15 4.42 4.07
N ILE A 111 21.79 3.52 4.81
CA ILE A 111 21.14 2.32 5.37
C ILE A 111 20.07 2.75 6.39
N ASN A 112 20.41 3.65 7.31
CA ASN A 112 19.49 4.10 8.36
C ASN A 112 18.32 4.93 7.81
N ALA A 113 18.54 5.68 6.73
CA ALA A 113 17.51 6.44 6.03
C ALA A 113 16.60 5.56 5.14
N ASN A 114 16.80 4.24 5.14
CA ASN A 114 16.12 3.28 4.24
C ASN A 114 16.14 3.70 2.77
N ALA A 115 17.21 4.40 2.38
CA ALA A 115 17.37 4.95 1.04
C ALA A 115 17.68 3.82 0.06
N ASP A 116 16.67 3.28 -0.62
CA ASP A 116 16.89 2.31 -1.70
C ASP A 116 17.61 2.98 -2.88
N TYR A 117 18.86 2.59 -3.11
CA TYR A 117 19.67 3.10 -4.22
C TYR A 117 19.02 2.87 -5.60
N PHE A 118 18.20 1.85 -5.73
CA PHE A 118 17.53 1.50 -6.98
C PHE A 118 16.13 2.09 -7.12
N ALA A 119 15.50 2.49 -6.01
CA ALA A 119 14.25 3.24 -6.00
C ALA A 119 14.54 4.71 -6.35
N ARG A 120 14.39 5.07 -7.59
CA ARG A 120 14.83 6.31 -8.25
C ARG A 120 14.13 7.61 -7.80
N HIS A 121 13.51 7.65 -6.63
CA HIS A 121 12.73 8.77 -6.12
C HIS A 121 13.34 9.43 -4.86
N ILE A 122 14.66 9.27 -4.64
CA ILE A 122 15.30 9.80 -3.46
C ILE A 122 15.69 11.26 -3.70
N ASN A 123 15.16 12.16 -2.87
CA ASN A 123 15.54 13.59 -2.85
C ASN A 123 16.90 13.81 -2.15
N SER A 124 17.92 13.08 -2.56
CA SER A 124 19.28 13.16 -1.99
C SER A 124 20.28 13.45 -3.09
N PRO A 125 20.90 14.64 -3.12
CA PRO A 125 21.95 14.97 -4.11
C PRO A 125 23.27 14.25 -3.86
N PHE A 126 23.47 13.65 -2.68
CA PHE A 126 24.71 13.02 -2.25
C PHE A 126 24.62 11.50 -2.11
N ILE A 127 23.57 10.87 -2.60
CA ILE A 127 23.37 9.43 -2.50
C ILE A 127 24.59 8.64 -3.03
N HIS A 128 25.25 9.09 -4.08
CA HIS A 128 26.38 8.40 -4.71
C HIS A 128 27.65 8.41 -3.83
N PHE A 129 27.74 9.26 -2.80
CA PHE A 129 28.91 9.35 -1.92
C PHE A 129 29.06 8.17 -0.95
N TRP A 130 28.09 7.25 -0.90
CA TRP A 130 28.24 6.01 -0.15
C TRP A 130 29.52 5.24 -0.55
N TYR A 131 29.88 5.25 -1.85
CA TYR A 131 31.09 4.63 -2.35
C TYR A 131 32.34 5.32 -1.78
N ILE A 132 32.34 6.66 -1.74
CA ILE A 132 33.45 7.43 -1.16
C ILE A 132 33.57 7.17 0.33
N ALA A 133 32.46 7.02 1.06
CA ALA A 133 32.49 6.68 2.48
C ALA A 133 33.22 5.35 2.71
N ILE A 134 32.88 4.30 1.97
CA ILE A 134 33.59 3.00 2.06
C ILE A 134 35.07 3.15 1.68
N LEU A 135 35.38 3.94 0.66
CA LEU A 135 36.76 4.20 0.24
C LEU A 135 37.56 4.91 1.34
N LEU A 136 37.00 5.93 1.99
CA LEU A 136 37.64 6.66 3.08
C LEU A 136 37.89 5.75 4.29
N GLN A 137 36.91 4.90 4.65
CA GLN A 137 37.06 3.90 5.72
C GLN A 137 38.18 2.90 5.41
N PHE A 138 38.25 2.43 4.17
CA PHE A 138 39.38 1.57 3.75
C PHE A 138 40.71 2.32 3.80
N GLU A 139 40.82 3.53 3.26
CA GLU A 139 42.06 4.31 3.24
C GLU A 139 42.54 4.68 4.66
N LEU A 140 41.61 4.84 5.60
CA LEU A 140 41.93 5.04 7.01
C LEU A 140 42.63 3.81 7.62
N LEU A 141 42.18 2.60 7.29
CA LEU A 141 42.72 1.35 7.81
C LEU A 141 43.89 0.83 6.98
N PHE A 142 44.03 1.22 5.73
CA PHE A 142 44.99 0.68 4.78
C PHE A 142 46.47 0.71 5.27
N PRO A 143 46.99 1.80 5.86
CA PRO A 143 48.38 1.83 6.31
C PRO A 143 48.72 0.70 7.31
N PHE A 144 47.81 0.44 8.23
CA PHE A 144 47.97 -0.61 9.25
C PHE A 144 47.90 -2.00 8.61
N ILE A 145 46.88 -2.22 7.76
CA ILE A 145 46.71 -3.47 7.00
C ILE A 145 47.96 -3.73 6.17
N PHE A 146 48.45 -2.74 5.42
CA PHE A 146 49.66 -2.86 4.58
C PHE A 146 50.88 -3.22 5.38
N LEU A 147 51.14 -2.53 6.51
CA LEU A 147 52.34 -2.80 7.34
C LEU A 147 52.30 -4.19 7.98
N ILE A 148 51.14 -4.63 8.46
CA ILE A 148 50.95 -5.97 9.05
C ILE A 148 51.26 -7.05 7.99
N PHE A 149 50.62 -6.99 6.84
CA PHE A 149 50.78 -7.99 5.78
C PHE A 149 52.18 -7.94 5.16
N LYS A 150 52.76 -6.75 5.04
CA LYS A 150 54.16 -6.61 4.60
C LYS A 150 55.11 -7.26 5.59
N LYS A 151 54.95 -7.01 6.91
CA LYS A 151 55.79 -7.62 7.97
C LYS A 151 55.68 -9.14 7.97
N ILE A 152 54.46 -9.69 7.75
CA ILE A 152 54.25 -11.14 7.60
C ILE A 152 55.03 -11.66 6.39
N GLY A 153 54.98 -11.00 5.25
CA GLY A 153 55.68 -11.40 4.04
C GLY A 153 57.20 -11.30 4.17
N ASP A 154 57.71 -10.29 4.88
CA ASP A 154 59.14 -10.08 5.09
C ASP A 154 59.72 -11.05 6.16
N LYS A 155 58.92 -11.42 7.19
CA LYS A 155 59.38 -12.31 8.29
C LYS A 155 59.20 -13.79 7.98
N LEU A 156 58.06 -14.18 7.35
CA LEU A 156 57.76 -15.59 7.08
C LEU A 156 58.07 -15.94 5.61
N HIS A 157 57.12 -15.71 4.73
CA HIS A 157 57.29 -15.94 3.28
C HIS A 157 56.36 -15.05 2.49
N LYS A 158 56.82 -14.52 1.34
CA LYS A 158 56.08 -13.58 0.47
C LYS A 158 54.72 -14.09 -0.04
N ILE A 159 54.49 -15.41 -0.09
CA ILE A 159 53.26 -16.03 -0.52
C ILE A 159 52.14 -15.92 0.54
N ILE A 160 52.53 -15.93 1.83
CA ILE A 160 51.58 -15.97 2.95
C ILE A 160 50.60 -14.78 2.95
N PRO A 161 51.07 -13.51 2.91
CA PRO A 161 50.17 -12.38 2.85
C PRO A 161 49.24 -12.40 1.58
N CYS A 162 49.76 -12.92 0.47
CA CYS A 162 48.97 -13.06 -0.76
C CYS A 162 47.82 -14.06 -0.57
N ILE A 163 48.09 -15.24 0.05
CA ILE A 163 47.10 -16.26 0.33
C ILE A 163 46.10 -15.75 1.38
N LEU A 164 46.55 -15.16 2.47
CA LEU A 164 45.68 -14.65 3.52
C LEU A 164 44.71 -13.57 2.99
N LEU A 165 45.21 -12.62 2.19
CA LEU A 165 44.38 -11.59 1.57
C LEU A 165 43.38 -12.19 0.56
N LEU A 166 43.76 -13.23 -0.18
CA LEU A 166 42.87 -13.94 -1.08
C LEU A 166 41.76 -14.67 -0.31
N ILE A 167 42.11 -15.36 0.78
CA ILE A 167 41.13 -16.01 1.66
C ILE A 167 40.15 -14.99 2.22
N LEU A 168 40.64 -13.86 2.74
CA LEU A 168 39.77 -12.76 3.22
C LEU A 168 38.86 -12.23 2.13
N SER A 169 39.34 -12.13 0.88
CA SER A 169 38.55 -11.72 -0.26
C SER A 169 37.40 -12.72 -0.57
N ILE A 170 37.74 -14.03 -0.48
CA ILE A 170 36.74 -15.11 -0.69
C ILE A 170 35.70 -15.11 0.45
N VAL A 171 36.14 -15.03 1.70
CA VAL A 171 35.23 -14.94 2.86
C VAL A 171 34.29 -13.74 2.75
N GLY A 172 34.84 -12.57 2.39
CA GLY A 172 34.00 -11.37 2.12
C GLY A 172 33.01 -11.56 0.98
N THR A 173 33.37 -12.31 -0.07
CA THR A 173 32.48 -12.64 -1.19
C THR A 173 31.37 -13.58 -0.75
N LEU A 174 31.65 -14.59 0.04
CA LEU A 174 30.67 -15.51 0.59
C LEU A 174 29.71 -14.79 1.52
N TYR A 175 30.21 -13.91 2.37
CA TYR A 175 29.39 -13.06 3.24
C TYR A 175 28.47 -12.15 2.41
N PHE A 176 29.00 -11.47 1.40
CA PHE A 176 28.19 -10.65 0.48
C PHE A 176 27.08 -11.47 -0.19
N TYR A 177 27.42 -12.64 -0.73
CA TYR A 177 26.44 -13.52 -1.40
C TYR A 177 25.37 -14.02 -0.42
N GLN A 178 25.76 -14.47 0.77
CA GLN A 178 24.83 -14.94 1.80
C GLN A 178 23.85 -13.82 2.23
N MET A 179 24.36 -12.61 2.44
CA MET A 179 23.52 -11.47 2.81
C MET A 179 22.58 -11.04 1.65
N SER A 180 23.01 -11.23 0.40
CA SER A 180 22.18 -10.91 -0.77
C SER A 180 20.95 -11.83 -0.91
N ILE A 181 21.05 -13.07 -0.43
CA ILE A 181 19.93 -14.03 -0.42
C ILE A 181 18.88 -13.64 0.64
N LYS A 182 19.29 -13.01 1.75
CA LYS A 182 18.39 -12.58 2.84
C LYS A 182 17.47 -11.41 2.48
N GLY A 183 17.60 -10.83 1.29
CA GLY A 183 16.60 -9.95 0.67
C GLY A 183 16.71 -8.46 1.00
N ASN A 184 17.52 -8.00 1.94
CA ASN A 184 17.68 -6.56 2.20
C ASN A 184 18.72 -5.95 1.23
N VAL A 185 18.24 -5.52 0.06
CA VAL A 185 19.08 -4.97 -1.02
C VAL A 185 19.81 -3.72 -0.59
N THR A 186 19.16 -2.81 0.14
CA THR A 186 19.74 -1.55 0.63
C THR A 186 20.93 -1.83 1.55
N PHE A 187 20.76 -2.69 2.55
CA PHE A 187 21.84 -3.08 3.46
C PHE A 187 23.00 -3.72 2.69
N VAL A 188 22.72 -4.68 1.82
CA VAL A 188 23.75 -5.39 1.04
C VAL A 188 24.53 -4.46 0.12
N TYR A 189 23.86 -3.43 -0.43
CA TYR A 189 24.47 -2.51 -1.39
C TYR A 189 25.37 -1.47 -0.72
N TYR A 190 24.98 -0.94 0.45
CA TYR A 190 25.70 0.17 1.11
C TYR A 190 26.65 -0.27 2.23
N ASN A 191 26.48 -1.45 2.84
CA ASN A 191 27.27 -1.84 4.00
C ASN A 191 28.74 -2.11 3.62
N THR A 192 29.65 -1.60 4.44
CA THR A 192 31.10 -1.72 4.21
C THR A 192 31.55 -3.18 4.17
N PHE A 193 31.07 -4.01 5.10
CA PHE A 193 31.48 -5.42 5.20
C PHE A 193 31.02 -6.26 4.00
N THR A 194 29.87 -5.93 3.41
CA THR A 194 29.37 -6.61 2.20
C THR A 194 30.11 -6.15 0.94
N ARG A 195 30.72 -4.97 0.93
CA ARG A 195 31.35 -4.37 -0.26
C ARG A 195 32.89 -4.47 -0.27
N ILE A 196 33.50 -4.72 0.89
CA ILE A 196 34.95 -4.69 1.02
C ILE A 196 35.68 -5.79 0.21
N PHE A 197 34.99 -6.89 -0.14
CA PHE A 197 35.57 -8.00 -0.89
C PHE A 197 36.25 -7.55 -2.19
N SER A 198 35.64 -6.61 -2.93
CA SER A 198 36.22 -6.09 -4.17
C SER A 198 37.51 -5.32 -3.93
N ILE A 199 37.60 -4.55 -2.83
CA ILE A 199 38.86 -3.86 -2.41
C ILE A 199 39.92 -4.86 -2.02
N LEU A 200 39.54 -5.90 -1.26
CA LEU A 200 40.49 -6.94 -0.81
C LEU A 200 41.04 -7.74 -2.00
N PHE A 201 40.26 -8.06 -3.03
CA PHE A 201 40.77 -8.65 -4.27
C PHE A 201 41.79 -7.73 -4.94
N GLY A 202 41.54 -6.42 -5.00
CA GLY A 202 42.49 -5.44 -5.51
C GLY A 202 43.79 -5.39 -4.70
N LEU A 203 43.67 -5.41 -3.38
CA LEU A 203 44.78 -5.41 -2.45
C LEU A 203 45.62 -6.69 -2.59
N SER A 204 44.98 -7.86 -2.60
CA SER A 204 45.65 -9.16 -2.84
C SER A 204 46.42 -9.15 -4.14
N LEU A 205 45.79 -8.69 -5.24
CA LEU A 205 46.45 -8.55 -6.53
C LEU A 205 47.66 -7.60 -6.47
N GLY A 206 47.56 -6.52 -5.70
CA GLY A 206 48.69 -5.58 -5.46
C GLY A 206 49.89 -6.24 -4.77
N PHE A 207 49.64 -7.05 -3.73
CA PHE A 207 50.70 -7.83 -3.06
C PHE A 207 51.32 -8.85 -4.01
N ILE A 208 50.50 -9.63 -4.76
CA ILE A 208 51.00 -10.61 -5.73
C ILE A 208 51.89 -9.90 -6.78
N HIS A 209 51.45 -8.79 -7.34
CA HIS A 209 52.21 -8.07 -8.36
C HIS A 209 53.43 -7.36 -7.83
N SER A 210 53.54 -7.08 -6.52
CA SER A 210 54.70 -6.45 -5.90
C SER A 210 55.76 -7.48 -5.52
N TYR A 211 55.39 -8.65 -5.07
CA TYR A 211 56.32 -9.70 -4.64
C TYR A 211 56.80 -10.57 -5.80
N TYR A 212 55.95 -10.84 -6.80
CA TYR A 212 56.26 -11.75 -7.89
C TYR A 212 56.42 -11.00 -9.21
N LYS A 213 57.67 -10.93 -9.75
CA LYS A 213 57.92 -10.36 -11.09
C LYS A 213 57.34 -11.26 -12.16
N ARG A 214 56.41 -10.73 -12.96
CA ARG A 214 55.66 -11.44 -14.01
C ARG A 214 56.47 -11.73 -15.26
N ASP A 215 57.62 -11.10 -15.44
CA ASP A 215 58.47 -11.22 -16.64
C ASP A 215 59.07 -12.64 -16.83
N LYS A 216 58.88 -13.55 -15.84
CA LYS A 216 59.34 -14.95 -15.91
C LYS A 216 58.39 -15.92 -16.63
N TYR A 217 57.15 -15.53 -16.91
CA TYR A 217 56.18 -16.42 -17.56
C TYR A 217 56.10 -16.15 -19.05
N LYS A 218 56.58 -17.11 -19.93
CA LYS A 218 56.59 -17.00 -21.41
C LYS A 218 55.26 -16.62 -22.04
N ILE A 219 54.16 -17.14 -21.51
CA ILE A 219 52.80 -16.85 -22.02
C ILE A 219 52.40 -15.39 -21.76
N LEU A 220 52.80 -14.83 -20.62
CA LEU A 220 52.52 -13.42 -20.26
C LEU A 220 53.44 -12.42 -20.98
N ASN A 221 54.47 -12.88 -21.68
CA ASN A 221 55.37 -12.03 -22.44
C ASN A 221 54.91 -11.77 -23.90
N ASN A 222 53.91 -12.48 -24.41
CA ASN A 222 53.40 -12.25 -25.72
C ASN A 222 52.47 -11.02 -25.73
N LYS A 223 52.97 -9.92 -26.35
CA LYS A 223 52.27 -8.63 -26.41
C LYS A 223 50.94 -8.72 -27.13
N TYR A 224 50.84 -9.52 -28.19
CA TYR A 224 49.63 -9.66 -29.00
C TYR A 224 48.55 -10.41 -28.24
N ILE A 225 48.90 -11.56 -27.63
CA ILE A 225 47.96 -12.37 -26.84
C ILE A 225 47.41 -11.52 -25.67
N ASN A 226 48.29 -10.83 -24.94
CA ASN A 226 47.89 -9.96 -23.82
C ASN A 226 46.97 -8.80 -24.28
N THR A 227 47.15 -8.34 -25.51
CA THR A 227 46.27 -7.29 -26.06
C THR A 227 44.87 -7.84 -26.38
N ILE A 228 44.82 -8.99 -27.02
CA ILE A 228 43.54 -9.67 -27.34
C ILE A 228 42.78 -10.00 -26.05
N ILE A 229 43.45 -10.60 -25.07
CA ILE A 229 42.79 -10.97 -23.81
C ILE A 229 42.30 -9.73 -23.05
N PHE A 230 43.08 -8.64 -23.02
CA PHE A 230 42.64 -7.38 -22.41
C PHE A 230 41.33 -6.86 -23.04
N TYR A 231 41.26 -6.77 -24.37
CA TYR A 231 40.05 -6.28 -25.04
C TYR A 231 38.90 -7.25 -24.93
N LEU A 232 39.14 -8.57 -24.87
CA LEU A 232 38.10 -9.55 -24.63
C LEU A 232 37.42 -9.32 -23.26
N TYR A 233 38.19 -9.20 -22.20
CA TYR A 233 37.64 -8.91 -20.86
C TYR A 233 36.97 -7.52 -20.81
N LEU A 234 37.52 -6.53 -21.53
CA LEU A 234 36.91 -5.20 -21.61
C LEU A 234 35.54 -5.24 -22.29
N ILE A 235 35.42 -5.96 -23.40
CA ILE A 235 34.15 -6.16 -24.10
C ILE A 235 33.14 -6.87 -23.19
N ILE A 236 33.54 -7.95 -22.52
CA ILE A 236 32.67 -8.66 -21.57
C ILE A 236 32.16 -7.69 -20.47
N LEU A 237 33.03 -6.86 -19.92
CA LEU A 237 32.64 -5.88 -18.90
C LEU A 237 31.64 -4.85 -19.46
N ILE A 238 31.86 -4.34 -20.67
CA ILE A 238 30.95 -3.40 -21.35
C ILE A 238 29.59 -4.06 -21.62
N LEU A 239 29.57 -5.30 -22.08
CA LEU A 239 28.32 -6.06 -22.28
C LEU A 239 27.57 -6.23 -20.96
N MET A 240 28.26 -6.50 -19.85
CA MET A 240 27.64 -6.54 -18.54
C MET A 240 27.03 -5.18 -18.15
N PHE A 241 27.70 -4.06 -18.45
CA PHE A 241 27.14 -2.73 -18.20
C PHE A 241 25.88 -2.44 -19.03
N ILE A 242 25.76 -3.00 -20.24
CA ILE A 242 24.62 -2.80 -21.13
C ILE A 242 23.42 -3.67 -20.72
N PHE A 243 23.64 -4.96 -20.49
CA PHE A 243 22.54 -5.95 -20.39
C PHE A 243 22.08 -6.26 -18.98
N ILE A 244 22.93 -6.12 -17.95
CA ILE A 244 22.57 -6.51 -16.59
C ILE A 244 21.77 -5.39 -15.93
N LYS A 245 20.56 -5.74 -15.44
CA LYS A 245 19.71 -4.81 -14.68
C LYS A 245 19.98 -4.93 -13.19
N SER A 246 19.88 -3.82 -12.46
CA SER A 246 20.00 -3.78 -10.99
C SER A 246 18.86 -4.55 -10.28
N THR A 247 17.71 -4.66 -10.92
CA THR A 247 16.54 -5.43 -10.43
C THR A 247 16.60 -6.92 -10.73
N SER A 248 17.67 -7.39 -11.42
CA SER A 248 17.81 -8.81 -11.73
C SER A 248 18.09 -9.63 -10.48
N LYS A 249 17.46 -10.81 -10.36
CA LYS A 249 17.78 -11.79 -9.31
C LYS A 249 19.27 -12.21 -9.30
N TYR A 250 19.97 -11.97 -10.41
CA TYR A 250 21.39 -12.28 -10.55
C TYR A 250 22.34 -11.10 -10.24
N TYR A 251 21.82 -9.98 -9.68
CA TYR A 251 22.64 -8.78 -9.46
C TYR A 251 23.88 -9.07 -8.62
N ALA A 252 23.77 -9.88 -7.55
CA ALA A 252 24.87 -10.20 -6.66
C ALA A 252 25.97 -11.01 -7.38
N ILE A 253 25.58 -12.04 -8.13
CA ILE A 253 26.51 -12.85 -8.92
C ILE A 253 27.21 -11.98 -9.96
N SER A 254 26.49 -11.07 -10.61
CA SER A 254 27.07 -10.17 -11.61
C SER A 254 28.12 -9.21 -11.00
N MET A 255 27.94 -8.77 -9.74
CA MET A 255 28.92 -7.96 -9.04
C MET A 255 30.20 -8.75 -8.71
N ILE A 256 30.08 -10.01 -8.32
CA ILE A 256 31.23 -10.91 -8.09
C ILE A 256 32.00 -11.12 -9.40
N ILE A 257 31.29 -11.46 -10.48
CA ILE A 257 31.89 -11.65 -11.81
C ILE A 257 32.59 -10.36 -12.28
N SER A 258 31.95 -9.20 -12.15
CA SER A 258 32.55 -7.91 -12.50
C SER A 258 33.84 -7.63 -11.71
N THR A 259 33.88 -7.99 -10.43
CA THR A 259 35.08 -7.88 -9.59
C THR A 259 36.24 -8.75 -10.14
N LEU A 260 35.94 -10.02 -10.48
CA LEU A 260 36.96 -10.94 -11.02
C LEU A 260 37.46 -10.49 -12.40
N ILE A 261 36.57 -10.04 -13.28
CA ILE A 261 36.92 -9.45 -14.58
C ILE A 261 37.81 -8.23 -14.39
N SER A 262 37.49 -7.36 -13.42
CA SER A 262 38.30 -6.18 -13.09
C SER A 262 39.70 -6.54 -12.65
N CYS A 263 39.87 -7.59 -11.84
CA CYS A 263 41.19 -8.11 -11.47
C CYS A 263 41.98 -8.58 -12.70
N ARG A 264 41.37 -9.28 -13.65
CA ARG A 264 41.98 -9.70 -14.90
C ARG A 264 42.38 -8.49 -15.77
N LEU A 265 41.45 -7.53 -15.95
CA LEU A 265 41.75 -6.29 -16.67
C LEU A 265 42.94 -5.53 -16.11
N ILE A 266 43.04 -5.39 -14.76
CA ILE A 266 44.19 -4.74 -14.12
C ILE A 266 45.48 -5.54 -14.37
N THR A 267 45.42 -6.86 -14.29
CA THR A 267 46.56 -7.72 -14.58
C THR A 267 47.11 -7.49 -15.98
N TYR A 268 46.27 -7.59 -17.01
CA TYR A 268 46.66 -7.40 -18.41
C TYR A 268 46.96 -5.94 -18.76
N SER A 269 46.40 -4.96 -18.04
CA SER A 269 46.76 -3.54 -18.19
C SER A 269 48.19 -3.22 -17.78
N THR A 270 48.73 -3.96 -16.79
CA THR A 270 50.03 -3.69 -16.22
C THR A 270 51.17 -4.47 -16.87
N LEU A 271 50.87 -5.40 -17.78
CA LEU A 271 51.86 -6.18 -18.52
C LEU A 271 52.53 -5.38 -19.66
N ASN A 272 51.81 -4.50 -20.30
CA ASN A 272 52.28 -3.71 -21.43
C ASN A 272 52.46 -2.24 -21.05
N THR A 273 53.67 -1.72 -21.15
CA THR A 273 53.99 -0.30 -21.00
C THR A 273 54.26 0.32 -22.36
N SER A 274 53.68 1.49 -22.63
CA SER A 274 53.90 2.29 -23.84
C SER A 274 54.74 3.50 -23.47
N ASN A 275 55.81 3.76 -24.27
CA ASN A 275 56.67 4.94 -24.10
C ASN A 275 56.24 6.11 -25.01
N LYS A 276 55.36 5.88 -26.00
CA LYS A 276 54.85 6.89 -26.89
C LYS A 276 53.32 6.95 -26.81
N LEU A 277 52.76 8.12 -26.59
CA LEU A 277 51.35 8.39 -26.53
C LEU A 277 50.92 9.15 -27.78
N ASN A 278 49.94 8.59 -28.51
CA ASN A 278 49.29 9.28 -29.62
C ASN A 278 48.34 10.37 -29.07
N ILE A 279 47.74 11.20 -29.93
CA ILE A 279 46.80 12.28 -29.56
C ILE A 279 45.62 11.72 -28.77
N ILE A 280 45.03 10.62 -29.23
CA ILE A 280 43.92 9.91 -28.56
C ILE A 280 44.33 9.43 -27.16
N ASP A 281 45.55 8.89 -27.05
CA ASP A 281 46.12 8.42 -25.77
C ASP A 281 46.27 9.55 -24.76
N LYS A 282 46.71 10.73 -25.22
CA LYS A 282 46.81 11.94 -24.38
C LYS A 282 45.43 12.41 -23.90
N LEU A 283 44.43 12.35 -24.78
CA LEU A 283 43.04 12.68 -24.42
C LEU A 283 42.52 11.74 -23.35
N ILE A 284 42.58 10.42 -23.56
CA ILE A 284 42.18 9.40 -22.58
C ILE A 284 42.89 9.62 -21.26
N THR A 285 44.20 9.86 -21.28
CA THR A 285 44.98 10.08 -20.08
C THR A 285 44.55 11.32 -19.30
N ASN A 286 44.33 12.43 -20.02
CA ASN A 286 43.95 13.68 -19.38
C ASN A 286 42.54 13.59 -18.79
N THR A 287 41.57 12.97 -19.51
CA THR A 287 40.23 12.73 -18.98
C THR A 287 40.22 11.74 -17.82
N SER A 288 41.06 10.69 -17.87
CA SER A 288 41.20 9.73 -16.77
C SER A 288 41.77 10.37 -15.48
N LYS A 289 42.59 11.42 -15.60
CA LYS A 289 43.10 12.15 -14.42
C LYS A 289 42.02 12.89 -13.65
N ILE A 290 40.99 13.38 -14.32
CA ILE A 290 39.86 14.11 -13.73
C ILE A 290 38.65 13.19 -13.43
N SER A 291 38.80 11.87 -13.60
CA SER A 291 37.69 10.90 -13.40
C SER A 291 37.14 10.90 -11.97
N TYR A 292 37.95 11.27 -11.00
CA TYR A 292 37.51 11.40 -9.62
C TYR A 292 36.60 12.62 -9.43
N GLU A 293 36.99 13.76 -9.96
CA GLU A 293 36.19 14.99 -9.93
C GLU A 293 34.90 14.82 -10.74
N ILE A 294 34.94 14.13 -11.91
CA ILE A 294 33.74 13.75 -12.67
C ILE A 294 32.78 12.94 -11.78
N TYR A 295 33.31 11.95 -11.06
CA TYR A 295 32.50 11.15 -10.15
C TYR A 295 31.86 11.99 -9.04
N LEU A 296 32.60 12.96 -8.48
CA LEU A 296 32.09 13.80 -7.40
C LEU A 296 30.93 14.73 -7.86
N VAL A 297 31.07 15.39 -9.01
CA VAL A 297 30.13 16.44 -9.43
C VAL A 297 28.90 15.90 -10.19
N GLN A 298 28.99 14.70 -10.76
CA GLN A 298 27.98 14.19 -11.70
C GLN A 298 26.58 14.14 -11.09
N TYR A 299 26.41 13.54 -9.93
CA TYR A 299 25.11 13.31 -9.35
C TYR A 299 24.44 14.58 -8.83
N PRO A 300 25.12 15.49 -8.11
CA PRO A 300 24.54 16.79 -7.74
C PRO A 300 24.06 17.59 -8.94
N ILE A 301 24.77 17.56 -10.07
CA ILE A 301 24.36 18.24 -11.31
C ILE A 301 23.12 17.54 -11.89
N ILE A 302 23.14 16.21 -12.03
CA ILE A 302 21.98 15.43 -12.51
C ILE A 302 20.76 15.71 -11.63
N PHE A 303 20.94 15.76 -10.30
CA PHE A 303 19.89 16.05 -9.34
C PHE A 303 19.25 17.42 -9.57
N ILE A 304 20.04 18.49 -9.74
CA ILE A 304 19.53 19.84 -10.02
C ILE A 304 18.71 19.83 -11.33
N PHE A 305 19.19 19.14 -12.35
CA PHE A 305 18.51 19.08 -13.65
C PHE A 305 17.20 18.29 -13.62
N GLN A 306 16.88 17.52 -12.58
CA GLN A 306 15.55 16.92 -12.41
C GLN A 306 14.46 17.97 -12.21
N TYR A 307 14.81 19.12 -11.62
CA TYR A 307 13.90 20.24 -11.34
C TYR A 307 13.86 21.31 -12.45
N ILE A 308 14.66 21.15 -13.50
CA ILE A 308 14.71 22.08 -14.64
C ILE A 308 13.94 21.48 -15.82
N ASN A 309 12.92 22.21 -16.28
CA ASN A 309 12.11 21.75 -17.41
C ASN A 309 12.75 22.20 -18.76
N ILE A 310 13.53 21.33 -19.36
CA ILE A 310 14.20 21.53 -20.66
C ILE A 310 14.00 20.27 -21.49
N ASN A 311 13.99 20.43 -22.83
CA ASN A 311 13.96 19.32 -23.78
C ASN A 311 15.03 18.26 -23.45
N ASN A 312 14.63 16.99 -23.43
CA ASN A 312 15.48 15.87 -22.99
C ASN A 312 16.84 15.78 -23.73
N GLN A 313 16.89 16.05 -25.02
CA GLN A 313 18.16 16.00 -25.76
C GLN A 313 19.11 17.12 -25.34
N LEU A 314 18.62 18.34 -25.24
CA LEU A 314 19.41 19.49 -24.77
C LEU A 314 19.83 19.30 -23.28
N LYS A 315 18.96 18.73 -22.46
CA LYS A 315 19.23 18.41 -21.06
C LYS A 315 20.47 17.53 -20.89
N ILE A 316 20.59 16.47 -21.69
CA ILE A 316 21.75 15.57 -21.67
C ILE A 316 23.04 16.32 -22.01
N ILE A 317 23.00 17.16 -23.07
CA ILE A 317 24.17 17.95 -23.50
C ILE A 317 24.60 18.92 -22.40
N TYR A 318 23.68 19.64 -21.77
CA TYR A 318 23.99 20.58 -20.68
C TYR A 318 24.56 19.87 -19.48
N ILE A 319 23.99 18.72 -19.07
CA ILE A 319 24.48 17.93 -17.94
C ILE A 319 25.95 17.50 -18.21
N ILE A 320 26.23 16.89 -19.36
CA ILE A 320 27.58 16.41 -19.67
C ILE A 320 28.57 17.58 -19.72
N SER A 321 28.20 18.69 -20.37
CA SER A 321 29.05 19.88 -20.48
C SER A 321 29.38 20.47 -19.12
N LEU A 322 28.37 20.62 -18.26
CA LEU A 322 28.55 21.18 -16.93
C LEU A 322 29.38 20.27 -16.02
N ILE A 323 29.21 18.95 -16.12
CA ILE A 323 30.03 17.97 -15.41
C ILE A 323 31.51 18.11 -15.81
N LEU A 324 31.79 18.18 -17.11
CA LEU A 324 33.18 18.31 -17.60
C LEU A 324 33.80 19.63 -17.17
N ILE A 325 33.10 20.75 -17.35
CA ILE A 325 33.57 22.09 -16.97
C ILE A 325 33.86 22.14 -15.46
N SER A 326 32.90 21.72 -14.62
CA SER A 326 33.05 21.75 -13.16
C SER A 326 34.20 20.86 -12.69
N SER A 327 34.34 19.66 -13.28
CA SER A 327 35.44 18.74 -12.96
C SER A 327 36.81 19.33 -13.30
N ILE A 328 36.93 19.99 -14.46
CA ILE A 328 38.17 20.65 -14.87
C ILE A 328 38.49 21.81 -13.92
N LEU A 329 37.50 22.64 -13.58
CA LEU A 329 37.68 23.78 -12.68
C LEU A 329 38.16 23.33 -11.29
N ILE A 330 37.50 22.31 -10.71
CA ILE A 330 37.90 21.75 -9.40
C ILE A 330 39.31 21.16 -9.50
N HIS A 331 39.60 20.37 -10.53
CA HIS A 331 40.94 19.77 -10.72
C HIS A 331 42.04 20.81 -10.83
N ILE A 332 41.86 21.87 -11.62
CA ILE A 332 42.83 22.96 -11.79
C ILE A 332 42.94 23.77 -10.50
N GLY A 333 41.80 24.11 -9.88
CA GLY A 333 41.73 24.94 -8.69
C GLY A 333 42.40 24.33 -7.47
N LEU A 334 42.44 22.99 -7.40
CA LEU A 334 43.05 22.25 -6.31
C LEU A 334 44.45 21.66 -6.65
N SER A 335 44.95 21.91 -7.89
CA SER A 335 46.28 21.46 -8.30
C SER A 335 47.32 22.51 -7.96
N PHE A 336 48.09 22.26 -6.89
CA PHE A 336 49.17 23.16 -6.40
C PHE A 336 50.51 23.08 -7.20
N LYS A 337 50.47 22.68 -8.47
CA LYS A 337 51.67 22.55 -9.28
C LYS A 337 51.99 23.83 -10.06
N LYS A 338 53.11 24.49 -9.75
CA LYS A 338 53.60 25.62 -10.53
C LYS A 338 53.88 25.22 -11.99
N LYS A 339 53.36 25.99 -12.92
CA LYS A 339 53.66 25.87 -14.39
C LYS A 339 54.77 26.84 -14.79
N LYS A 340 55.41 26.57 -15.93
CA LYS A 340 56.52 27.39 -16.43
C LYS A 340 56.10 28.81 -16.83
N HIS A 341 54.85 29.03 -17.26
CA HIS A 341 54.40 30.33 -17.75
C HIS A 341 53.62 31.07 -16.63
N LEU A 342 53.95 32.36 -16.44
CA LEU A 342 53.36 33.26 -15.45
C LEU A 342 51.84 33.38 -15.59
N ILE A 343 51.35 33.64 -16.82
CA ILE A 343 49.94 33.76 -17.12
C ILE A 343 49.14 32.50 -16.70
N SER A 344 49.70 31.31 -16.98
CA SER A 344 49.09 30.05 -16.56
C SER A 344 49.00 29.91 -15.05
N ASN A 345 49.96 30.45 -14.29
CA ASN A 345 49.93 30.44 -12.82
C ASN A 345 48.88 31.45 -12.30
N ILE A 346 48.74 32.61 -12.93
CA ILE A 346 47.70 33.62 -12.58
C ILE A 346 46.31 33.05 -12.82
N ILE A 347 46.07 32.42 -13.99
CA ILE A 347 44.78 31.78 -14.26
C ILE A 347 44.47 30.69 -13.27
N MET A 348 45.47 29.84 -12.93
CA MET A 348 45.30 28.81 -11.91
C MET A 348 44.97 29.39 -10.53
N LEU A 349 45.62 30.50 -10.14
CA LEU A 349 45.35 31.19 -8.89
C LEU A 349 43.94 31.73 -8.84
N LEU A 350 43.48 32.38 -9.91
CA LEU A 350 42.11 32.90 -10.00
C LEU A 350 41.06 31.76 -9.91
N ILE A 351 41.29 30.64 -10.60
CA ILE A 351 40.40 29.46 -10.49
C ILE A 351 40.41 28.90 -9.08
N SER A 352 41.59 28.84 -8.44
CA SER A 352 41.74 28.36 -7.04
C SER A 352 40.96 29.26 -6.07
N ILE A 353 41.08 30.58 -6.22
CA ILE A 353 40.32 31.55 -5.41
C ILE A 353 38.82 31.35 -5.64
N GLY A 354 38.37 31.18 -6.90
CA GLY A 354 36.96 30.93 -7.23
C GLY A 354 36.43 29.65 -6.60
N VAL A 355 37.15 28.53 -6.69
CA VAL A 355 36.75 27.25 -6.09
C VAL A 355 36.69 27.34 -4.56
N ILE A 356 37.67 27.98 -3.94
CA ILE A 356 37.72 28.12 -2.48
C ILE A 356 36.61 29.06 -2.00
N SER A 357 36.42 30.23 -2.65
CA SER A 357 35.39 31.18 -2.27
C SER A 357 33.96 30.60 -2.39
N THR A 358 33.68 29.92 -3.49
CA THR A 358 32.37 29.24 -3.67
C THR A 358 32.17 28.12 -2.64
N SER A 359 33.23 27.39 -2.27
CA SER A 359 33.17 26.39 -1.20
C SER A 359 32.90 27.01 0.17
N ILE A 360 33.53 28.15 0.49
CA ILE A 360 33.28 28.87 1.75
C ILE A 360 31.83 29.37 1.82
N LEU A 361 31.32 29.95 0.72
CA LEU A 361 29.93 30.40 0.66
C LEU A 361 28.94 29.24 0.82
N GLY A 362 29.23 28.08 0.22
CA GLY A 362 28.43 26.87 0.42
C GLY A 362 28.51 26.36 1.86
N GLY A 363 29.67 26.41 2.49
CA GLY A 363 29.85 26.10 3.91
C GLY A 363 29.05 27.04 4.82
N TYR A 364 29.02 28.34 4.51
CA TYR A 364 28.19 29.30 5.22
C TYR A 364 26.70 28.96 5.08
N LYS A 365 26.23 28.64 3.87
CA LYS A 365 24.82 28.17 3.63
C LYS A 365 24.51 26.90 4.41
N TYR A 366 25.43 25.95 4.50
CA TYR A 366 25.28 24.74 5.32
C TYR A 366 25.11 25.08 6.81
N ILE A 367 25.96 25.97 7.36
CA ILE A 367 25.89 26.39 8.78
C ILE A 367 24.56 27.09 9.08
N CYS A 368 24.11 28.00 8.21
CA CYS A 368 22.89 28.78 8.36
C CYS A 368 21.61 27.99 8.03
N SER A 369 21.69 26.79 7.46
CA SER A 369 20.49 25.99 7.15
C SER A 369 19.82 25.49 8.43
N LYS A 370 18.49 25.35 8.40
CA LYS A 370 17.74 24.72 9.49
C LYS A 370 18.06 23.24 9.57
N ASP A 371 18.08 22.73 10.77
CA ASP A 371 18.25 21.29 11.03
C ASP A 371 16.88 20.66 11.32
N TYR A 372 16.37 19.89 10.38
CA TYR A 372 15.09 19.19 10.51
C TYR A 372 15.25 17.73 10.98
N THR A 373 16.45 17.31 11.34
CA THR A 373 16.75 15.90 11.68
C THR A 373 15.90 15.40 12.84
N GLN A 374 15.69 16.23 13.88
CA GLN A 374 14.87 15.88 15.03
C GLN A 374 13.37 15.82 14.68
N ASP A 375 12.89 16.76 13.86
CA ASP A 375 11.47 16.80 13.45
C ASP A 375 11.14 15.60 12.56
N MET A 376 12.05 15.27 11.63
CA MET A 376 11.90 14.09 10.78
C MET A 376 11.94 12.79 11.57
N LYS A 377 12.80 12.69 12.59
CA LYS A 377 12.86 11.51 13.46
C LYS A 377 11.59 11.34 14.28
N LYS A 378 11.05 12.42 14.85
CA LYS A 378 9.77 12.39 15.58
C LYS A 378 8.61 11.96 14.67
N LEU A 379 8.58 12.46 13.44
CA LEU A 379 7.58 12.04 12.46
C LEU A 379 7.69 10.55 12.13
N GLU A 380 8.91 10.03 11.93
CA GLU A 380 9.13 8.61 11.66
C GLU A 380 8.70 7.74 12.86
N GLU A 381 9.03 8.13 14.08
CA GLU A 381 8.56 7.47 15.30
C GLU A 381 7.03 7.47 15.38
N GLN A 382 6.39 8.61 15.16
CA GLN A 382 4.92 8.74 15.14
C GLN A 382 4.28 7.84 14.07
N LEU A 383 4.81 7.81 12.86
CA LEU A 383 4.27 6.96 11.78
C LEU A 383 4.43 5.47 12.09
N ASN A 384 5.53 5.07 12.72
CA ASN A 384 5.74 3.69 13.13
C ASN A 384 4.79 3.26 14.27
N ASP A 385 4.54 4.15 15.24
CA ASP A 385 3.58 3.89 16.33
C ASP A 385 2.15 3.82 15.80
N ASN A 386 1.79 4.71 14.87
CA ASN A 386 0.50 4.67 14.19
C ASN A 386 0.30 3.37 13.41
N GLN A 387 1.34 2.89 12.73
CA GLN A 387 1.28 1.63 12.00
C GLN A 387 1.03 0.43 12.92
N LYS A 388 1.73 0.36 14.06
CA LYS A 388 1.51 -0.71 15.06
C LYS A 388 0.09 -0.66 15.61
N MET A 389 -0.38 0.53 15.99
CA MET A 389 -1.74 0.72 16.50
C MET A 389 -2.79 0.30 15.44
N MET A 390 -2.56 0.63 14.18
CA MET A 390 -3.43 0.21 13.06
C MET A 390 -3.52 -1.32 12.96
N GLU A 391 -2.37 -2.03 13.02
CA GLU A 391 -2.32 -3.49 12.94
C GLU A 391 -3.05 -4.16 14.12
N GLU A 392 -2.94 -3.61 15.34
CA GLU A 392 -3.66 -4.09 16.51
C GLU A 392 -5.16 -3.85 16.40
N LYS A 393 -5.57 -2.64 15.99
CA LYS A 393 -6.98 -2.28 15.81
C LYS A 393 -7.64 -3.05 14.68
N GLN A 394 -6.93 -3.32 13.60
CA GLN A 394 -7.44 -4.15 12.51
C GLN A 394 -7.79 -5.56 13.00
N LYS A 395 -6.94 -6.18 13.82
CA LYS A 395 -7.22 -7.50 14.39
C LYS A 395 -8.46 -7.48 15.30
N GLN A 396 -8.58 -6.45 16.18
CA GLN A 396 -9.75 -6.27 17.04
C GLN A 396 -11.03 -6.09 16.23
N TYR A 397 -10.96 -5.31 15.13
CA TYR A 397 -12.09 -5.08 14.25
C TYR A 397 -12.53 -6.36 13.52
N GLU A 398 -11.60 -7.14 12.98
CA GLU A 398 -11.90 -8.44 12.35
C GLU A 398 -12.56 -9.43 13.32
N GLU A 399 -12.15 -9.42 14.59
CA GLU A 399 -12.73 -10.25 15.63
C GLU A 399 -14.15 -9.78 16.00
N ASN A 400 -14.36 -8.47 16.14
CA ASN A 400 -15.67 -7.88 16.41
C ASN A 400 -16.65 -8.15 15.25
N LEU A 401 -16.21 -8.03 13.99
CA LEU A 401 -17.05 -8.35 12.82
C LEU A 401 -17.53 -9.80 12.85
N LYS A 402 -16.70 -10.75 13.27
CA LYS A 402 -17.11 -12.15 13.41
C LYS A 402 -18.19 -12.31 14.48
N ILE A 403 -18.01 -11.66 15.62
CA ILE A 403 -18.96 -11.70 16.73
C ILE A 403 -20.31 -11.07 16.32
N GLU A 404 -20.28 -9.92 15.63
CA GLU A 404 -21.49 -9.27 15.14
C GLU A 404 -22.22 -10.13 14.09
N LYS A 405 -21.49 -10.73 13.18
CA LYS A 405 -22.05 -11.66 12.19
C LYS A 405 -22.68 -12.87 12.84
N GLU A 406 -22.02 -13.50 13.82
CA GLU A 406 -22.57 -14.61 14.58
C GLU A 406 -23.84 -14.21 15.35
N LYS A 407 -23.87 -13.02 15.97
CA LYS A 407 -25.06 -12.50 16.64
C LYS A 407 -26.21 -12.32 15.67
N TYR A 408 -25.94 -11.74 14.48
CA TYR A 408 -26.95 -11.55 13.45
C TYR A 408 -27.48 -12.88 12.91
N ASP A 409 -26.60 -13.83 12.62
CA ASP A 409 -26.97 -15.18 12.14
C ASP A 409 -27.81 -15.92 13.18
N ASN A 410 -27.45 -15.84 14.47
CA ASN A 410 -28.20 -16.42 15.58
C ASN A 410 -29.60 -15.76 15.67
N MET A 411 -29.67 -14.43 15.60
CA MET A 411 -30.92 -13.72 15.62
C MET A 411 -31.83 -14.07 14.43
N MET A 412 -31.29 -14.23 13.22
CA MET A 412 -32.03 -14.67 12.04
C MET A 412 -32.51 -16.11 12.18
N ASN A 413 -31.71 -17.01 12.73
CA ASN A 413 -32.10 -18.39 13.03
C ASN A 413 -33.22 -18.46 14.07
N ASP A 414 -33.16 -17.63 15.13
CA ASP A 414 -34.22 -17.52 16.13
C ASP A 414 -35.52 -17.01 15.52
N LEU A 415 -35.45 -16.05 14.59
CA LEU A 415 -36.62 -15.55 13.87
C LEU A 415 -37.22 -16.63 12.95
N GLU A 416 -36.41 -17.43 12.26
CA GLU A 416 -36.90 -18.55 11.44
C GLU A 416 -37.53 -19.67 12.29
N ASN A 417 -36.93 -19.97 13.41
CA ASN A 417 -37.48 -20.93 14.38
C ASN A 417 -38.79 -20.41 14.96
N SER A 418 -38.87 -19.12 15.33
CA SER A 418 -40.09 -18.48 15.81
C SER A 418 -41.22 -18.54 14.79
N GLU A 419 -40.96 -18.41 13.49
CA GLU A 419 -41.98 -18.58 12.45
C GLU A 419 -42.53 -20.02 12.41
N LYS A 420 -41.68 -21.04 12.52
CA LYS A 420 -42.08 -22.45 12.61
C LYS A 420 -42.88 -22.74 13.86
N ASP A 421 -42.50 -22.10 14.97
CA ASP A 421 -43.19 -22.27 16.27
C ASP A 421 -44.54 -21.61 16.27
N ILE A 422 -44.73 -20.45 15.60
CA ILE A 422 -46.05 -19.85 15.38
C ILE A 422 -46.99 -20.79 14.61
N LYS A 423 -46.51 -21.45 13.55
CA LYS A 423 -47.29 -22.44 12.78
C LYS A 423 -47.71 -23.60 13.69
N LYS A 424 -46.83 -24.10 14.54
CA LYS A 424 -47.17 -25.18 15.54
C LYS A 424 -48.12 -24.71 16.60
N MET A 425 -47.95 -23.48 17.10
CA MET A 425 -48.79 -22.86 18.12
C MET A 425 -50.22 -22.70 17.58
N VAL A 426 -50.40 -22.11 16.39
CA VAL A 426 -51.74 -21.89 15.79
C VAL A 426 -52.50 -23.21 15.65
N LYS A 427 -51.85 -24.30 15.24
CA LYS A 427 -52.47 -25.62 15.18
C LYS A 427 -52.99 -26.15 16.56
N LYS A 428 -52.36 -25.71 17.65
CA LYS A 428 -52.70 -26.13 19.02
C LYS A 428 -53.65 -25.18 19.73
N LEU A 429 -53.99 -24.02 19.10
CA LEU A 429 -54.91 -23.05 19.69
C LEU A 429 -56.27 -23.69 19.90
N PRO A 430 -56.95 -23.44 21.04
CA PRO A 430 -58.36 -23.72 21.18
C PRO A 430 -59.15 -22.73 20.30
N VAL A 431 -59.95 -23.25 19.43
CA VAL A 431 -60.85 -22.50 18.54
C VAL A 431 -62.27 -22.97 18.84
N VAL A 432 -63.19 -22.04 19.06
CA VAL A 432 -64.63 -22.34 19.16
C VAL A 432 -65.30 -21.95 17.85
N GLY A 433 -65.91 -22.91 17.18
CA GLY A 433 -66.67 -22.69 15.98
C GLY A 433 -68.20 -22.79 16.26
N ILE A 434 -68.98 -21.82 15.79
CA ILE A 434 -70.45 -21.86 15.82
C ILE A 434 -70.95 -21.79 14.39
N GLY A 435 -71.56 -22.88 13.92
CA GLY A 435 -71.90 -22.97 12.50
C GLY A 435 -73.23 -23.69 12.18
N ASP A 436 -73.54 -23.66 10.91
CA ASP A 436 -74.69 -24.34 10.32
C ASP A 436 -74.27 -25.67 9.65
N SER A 437 -75.03 -26.13 8.68
CA SER A 437 -74.78 -27.38 7.94
C SER A 437 -73.48 -27.34 7.12
N VAL A 438 -73.01 -26.15 6.67
CA VAL A 438 -71.72 -26.03 5.94
C VAL A 438 -70.56 -26.36 6.86
N MET A 439 -70.50 -25.75 8.05
CA MET A 439 -69.51 -26.06 9.05
C MET A 439 -69.62 -27.53 9.54
N LEU A 440 -70.85 -28.04 9.70
CA LEU A 440 -71.08 -29.43 10.11
C LEU A 440 -70.47 -30.41 9.10
N GLY A 441 -70.58 -30.14 7.79
CA GLY A 441 -69.99 -30.96 6.72
C GLY A 441 -68.47 -30.88 6.65
N ALA A 442 -67.85 -29.89 7.29
CA ALA A 442 -66.37 -29.70 7.31
C ALA A 442 -65.72 -30.18 8.63
N LEU A 443 -66.45 -30.76 9.57
CA LEU A 443 -65.94 -31.08 10.92
C LEU A 443 -64.60 -31.89 10.94
N ASP A 444 -64.52 -32.93 10.11
CA ASP A 444 -63.29 -33.76 10.02
C ASP A 444 -62.06 -32.90 9.62
N SER A 445 -62.22 -32.03 8.64
CA SER A 445 -61.16 -31.13 8.15
C SER A 445 -60.82 -30.07 9.22
N LEU A 446 -61.82 -29.56 9.93
CA LEU A 446 -61.63 -28.60 11.00
C LEU A 446 -60.88 -29.19 12.18
N TYR A 447 -61.23 -30.41 12.66
CA TYR A 447 -60.51 -31.08 13.73
C TYR A 447 -59.11 -31.48 13.32
N ASN A 448 -58.86 -31.77 12.03
CA ASN A 448 -57.49 -31.99 11.49
C ASN A 448 -56.65 -30.73 11.54
N GLN A 449 -57.23 -29.54 11.31
CA GLN A 449 -56.50 -28.25 11.40
C GLN A 449 -56.40 -27.76 12.84
N PHE A 450 -57.42 -27.95 13.68
CA PHE A 450 -57.55 -27.49 15.07
C PHE A 450 -57.88 -28.65 15.99
N PRO A 451 -56.92 -29.51 16.35
CA PRO A 451 -57.17 -30.69 17.18
C PRO A 451 -57.78 -30.35 18.58
N ASN A 452 -57.50 -29.13 19.08
CA ASN A 452 -57.98 -28.62 20.35
C ASN A 452 -59.25 -27.72 20.18
N GLY A 453 -59.83 -27.68 19.00
CA GLY A 453 -61.03 -26.91 18.72
C GLY A 453 -62.32 -27.55 19.25
N TYR A 454 -63.35 -26.73 19.48
CA TYR A 454 -64.70 -27.17 19.73
C TYR A 454 -65.64 -26.55 18.68
N PHE A 455 -66.36 -27.36 17.92
CA PHE A 455 -67.21 -26.89 16.81
C PHE A 455 -68.65 -27.32 17.07
N ASP A 456 -69.50 -26.33 17.45
CA ASP A 456 -70.93 -26.51 17.62
C ASP A 456 -71.65 -26.14 16.32
N ALA A 457 -71.92 -27.13 15.48
CA ALA A 457 -72.57 -26.97 14.17
C ALA A 457 -73.84 -27.82 14.08
N LYS A 458 -74.88 -27.27 13.45
CA LYS A 458 -76.19 -27.93 13.33
C LYS A 458 -76.88 -27.58 12.03
N VAL A 459 -77.50 -28.57 11.42
CA VAL A 459 -78.31 -28.37 10.20
C VAL A 459 -79.44 -27.33 10.43
N SER A 460 -79.66 -26.45 9.44
CA SER A 460 -80.66 -25.37 9.45
C SER A 460 -80.55 -24.36 10.61
N ARG A 461 -79.37 -24.23 11.20
CA ARG A 461 -79.09 -23.22 12.22
C ARG A 461 -79.06 -21.83 11.61
N THR A 462 -79.75 -20.93 12.29
CA THR A 462 -79.79 -19.49 11.91
C THR A 462 -78.93 -18.70 12.86
N ASP A 463 -78.47 -17.51 12.47
CA ASP A 463 -77.62 -16.63 13.26
C ASP A 463 -78.26 -16.04 14.52
N TRP A 464 -79.66 -15.98 14.58
CA TRP A 464 -80.41 -15.62 15.78
C TRP A 464 -80.05 -16.52 17.00
N MET A 465 -79.68 -17.78 16.75
CA MET A 465 -79.36 -18.73 17.82
C MET A 465 -77.91 -18.56 18.38
N ALA A 466 -77.08 -17.83 17.69
CA ALA A 466 -75.66 -17.72 18.04
C ALA A 466 -75.42 -17.13 19.43
N ASN A 467 -76.16 -16.08 19.79
CA ASN A 467 -76.01 -15.39 21.08
C ASN A 467 -76.35 -16.27 22.27
N ASP A 468 -77.39 -17.12 22.18
CA ASP A 468 -77.76 -18.02 23.24
C ASP A 468 -76.75 -19.18 23.39
N ILE A 469 -76.20 -19.68 22.31
CA ILE A 469 -75.15 -20.67 22.27
C ILE A 469 -73.88 -20.09 22.94
N LEU A 470 -73.49 -18.85 22.57
CA LEU A 470 -72.36 -18.16 23.19
C LEU A 470 -72.53 -17.99 24.72
N LYS A 471 -73.75 -17.61 25.17
CA LYS A 471 -74.04 -17.49 26.61
C LYS A 471 -73.90 -18.84 27.35
N ASP A 472 -74.41 -19.91 26.73
CA ASP A 472 -74.28 -21.26 27.29
C ASP A 472 -72.82 -21.70 27.34
N LEU A 473 -72.05 -21.54 26.24
CA LEU A 473 -70.63 -21.85 26.25
C LEU A 473 -69.83 -20.99 27.22
N LYS A 474 -70.17 -19.71 27.38
CA LYS A 474 -69.59 -18.83 28.39
C LYS A 474 -69.84 -19.30 29.81
N SER A 475 -71.09 -19.70 30.12
CA SER A 475 -71.47 -20.22 31.44
C SER A 475 -70.70 -21.50 31.81
N LYS A 476 -70.29 -22.28 30.80
CA LYS A 476 -69.56 -23.52 30.92
C LYS A 476 -68.02 -23.32 30.86
N ASN A 477 -67.53 -22.06 30.75
CA ASN A 477 -66.13 -21.71 30.55
C ASN A 477 -65.50 -22.38 29.30
N MET A 478 -66.28 -22.55 28.24
CA MET A 478 -65.84 -23.21 27.01
C MET A 478 -65.51 -22.23 25.88
N LEU A 479 -65.63 -20.92 26.07
CA LEU A 479 -65.26 -19.92 25.07
C LEU A 479 -63.74 -19.78 25.01
N SER A 480 -63.19 -19.92 23.81
CA SER A 480 -61.77 -19.63 23.53
C SER A 480 -61.54 -18.18 23.08
N ASP A 481 -60.30 -17.74 23.03
CA ASP A 481 -59.92 -16.42 22.52
C ASP A 481 -60.19 -16.26 21.03
N ASN A 482 -60.37 -17.35 20.29
CA ASN A 482 -60.65 -17.36 18.85
C ASN A 482 -61.98 -18.02 18.58
N ILE A 483 -62.96 -17.26 18.11
CA ILE A 483 -64.32 -17.73 17.83
C ILE A 483 -64.59 -17.62 16.32
N VAL A 484 -65.00 -18.70 15.70
CA VAL A 484 -65.32 -18.77 14.24
C VAL A 484 -66.84 -18.88 14.06
N PHE A 485 -67.41 -18.00 13.29
CA PHE A 485 -68.81 -18.06 12.93
C PHE A 485 -68.97 -18.41 11.44
N ASN A 486 -69.77 -19.45 11.16
CA ASN A 486 -70.28 -19.78 9.84
C ASN A 486 -71.79 -19.85 9.93
N LEU A 487 -72.44 -18.69 9.91
CA LEU A 487 -73.89 -18.51 10.02
C LEU A 487 -74.34 -17.45 9.00
N GLY A 488 -75.58 -17.54 8.58
CA GLY A 488 -76.13 -16.64 7.58
C GLY A 488 -76.76 -17.36 6.36
N THR A 489 -76.24 -18.61 6.10
CA THR A 489 -76.80 -19.42 4.98
C THR A 489 -78.34 -19.68 5.15
N ASN A 490 -78.79 -19.79 6.39
CA ASN A 490 -80.24 -20.05 6.70
C ASN A 490 -81.02 -18.82 7.18
N GLY A 491 -80.48 -17.62 6.96
CA GLY A 491 -81.08 -16.37 7.31
C GLY A 491 -80.20 -15.41 8.09
N ASP A 492 -80.46 -14.10 7.95
CA ASP A 492 -79.71 -13.01 8.57
C ASP A 492 -80.46 -12.38 9.73
N CYS A 493 -79.87 -12.32 10.92
CA CYS A 493 -80.56 -11.70 12.07
C CYS A 493 -80.37 -10.17 12.15
N GLY A 494 -79.73 -9.56 11.22
CA GLY A 494 -79.57 -8.10 11.14
C GLY A 494 -78.41 -7.57 11.99
N GLU A 495 -78.14 -6.24 11.89
CA GLU A 495 -76.97 -5.61 12.54
C GLU A 495 -77.07 -5.61 14.06
N GLU A 496 -78.25 -5.30 14.66
CA GLU A 496 -78.38 -5.27 16.11
C GLU A 496 -78.16 -6.63 16.78
N CYS A 497 -78.57 -7.70 16.15
CA CYS A 497 -78.29 -9.06 16.63
C CYS A 497 -76.80 -9.42 16.53
N LYS A 498 -76.15 -9.03 15.43
CA LYS A 498 -74.71 -9.25 15.31
C LYS A 498 -73.91 -8.45 16.36
N ILE A 499 -74.33 -7.20 16.66
CA ILE A 499 -73.74 -6.41 17.75
C ILE A 499 -73.96 -7.10 19.11
N ALA A 500 -75.11 -7.72 19.38
CA ALA A 500 -75.33 -8.48 20.60
C ALA A 500 -74.43 -9.71 20.69
N ILE A 501 -74.16 -10.40 19.58
CA ILE A 501 -73.21 -11.49 19.48
C ILE A 501 -71.80 -10.98 19.83
N LEU A 502 -71.36 -9.84 19.25
CA LEU A 502 -70.11 -9.22 19.51
C LEU A 502 -69.91 -8.87 21.00
N ASN A 503 -70.89 -8.26 21.59
CA ASN A 503 -70.88 -7.92 23.02
C ASN A 503 -70.72 -9.14 23.92
N THR A 504 -71.29 -10.30 23.55
CA THR A 504 -71.14 -11.55 24.30
C THR A 504 -69.74 -12.17 24.12
N CYS A 505 -69.14 -11.97 22.95
CA CYS A 505 -67.75 -12.40 22.67
C CYS A 505 -66.69 -11.56 23.41
N GLU A 506 -67.06 -10.33 23.86
CA GLU A 506 -66.11 -9.41 24.56
C GLU A 506 -64.93 -9.05 23.66
N ASN A 507 -63.70 -9.09 24.17
CA ASN A 507 -62.45 -8.75 23.48
C ASN A 507 -61.84 -9.92 22.68
N ARG A 508 -62.57 -11.01 22.48
CA ARG A 508 -62.07 -12.19 21.75
C ARG A 508 -61.96 -11.93 20.25
N ASN A 509 -61.07 -12.61 19.61
CA ASN A 509 -60.94 -12.56 18.14
C ASN A 509 -62.14 -13.29 17.49
N ILE A 510 -62.78 -12.65 16.58
CA ILE A 510 -63.97 -13.17 15.90
C ILE A 510 -63.61 -13.34 14.40
N PHE A 511 -63.69 -14.57 13.94
CA PHE A 511 -63.48 -14.93 12.54
C PHE A 511 -64.84 -15.23 11.90
N TRP A 512 -65.33 -14.34 11.06
CA TRP A 512 -66.67 -14.51 10.44
C TRP A 512 -66.52 -14.90 8.97
N ILE A 513 -67.14 -16.03 8.59
CA ILE A 513 -67.07 -16.61 7.28
C ILE A 513 -68.20 -16.06 6.42
N THR A 514 -67.87 -15.55 5.22
CA THR A 514 -68.86 -15.07 4.27
C THR A 514 -69.66 -16.25 3.66
N VAL A 515 -70.94 -16.01 3.34
CA VAL A 515 -71.83 -17.01 2.73
C VAL A 515 -71.72 -16.96 1.21
N THR A 516 -71.92 -18.12 0.53
CA THR A 516 -71.74 -18.28 -0.92
C THR A 516 -73.04 -18.07 -1.76
N ASN A 517 -74.18 -17.90 -1.13
CA ASN A 517 -75.40 -17.75 -1.83
C ASN A 517 -75.57 -16.32 -2.42
N ASP A 518 -75.70 -16.15 -3.71
CA ASP A 518 -75.87 -14.85 -4.40
C ASP A 518 -76.99 -13.98 -3.86
N LYS A 519 -78.00 -14.58 -3.24
CA LYS A 519 -79.11 -13.86 -2.60
C LYS A 519 -78.75 -13.13 -1.33
N ASP A 520 -77.52 -13.46 -0.75
CA ASP A 520 -77.09 -13.01 0.57
C ASP A 520 -75.92 -12.02 0.53
N VAL A 521 -75.68 -11.37 -0.59
CA VAL A 521 -74.59 -10.36 -0.75
C VAL A 521 -74.70 -9.25 0.30
N HIS A 522 -75.88 -8.89 0.76
CA HIS A 522 -76.14 -7.88 1.80
C HIS A 522 -75.63 -8.37 3.18
N ILE A 523 -75.61 -9.68 3.44
CA ILE A 523 -75.07 -10.28 4.66
C ILE A 523 -73.53 -10.10 4.69
N ASN A 524 -72.89 -10.48 3.59
CA ASN A 524 -71.41 -10.37 3.46
C ASN A 524 -70.99 -8.91 3.56
N ASN A 525 -71.72 -7.96 2.90
CA ASN A 525 -71.43 -6.52 3.00
C ASN A 525 -71.55 -6.02 4.44
N ARG A 526 -72.58 -6.48 5.20
CA ARG A 526 -72.72 -6.12 6.62
C ARG A 526 -71.57 -6.65 7.48
N LEU A 527 -71.11 -7.86 7.28
CA LEU A 527 -69.95 -8.43 7.98
C LEU A 527 -68.68 -7.63 7.71
N ILE A 528 -68.47 -7.22 6.44
CA ILE A 528 -67.35 -6.38 6.04
C ILE A 528 -67.42 -4.99 6.70
N GLU A 529 -68.61 -4.37 6.74
CA GLU A 529 -68.78 -3.08 7.42
C GLU A 529 -68.57 -3.18 8.95
N LEU A 530 -69.02 -4.26 9.59
CA LEU A 530 -68.71 -4.52 11.01
C LEU A 530 -67.24 -4.71 11.28
N SER A 531 -66.51 -5.38 10.38
CA SER A 531 -65.06 -5.55 10.54
C SER A 531 -64.26 -4.23 10.40
N LYS A 532 -64.81 -3.23 9.72
CA LYS A 532 -64.23 -1.87 9.68
C LYS A 532 -64.47 -1.10 11.00
N LYS A 533 -65.57 -1.38 11.70
CA LYS A 533 -65.93 -0.73 12.97
C LYS A 533 -65.27 -1.37 14.19
N TYR A 534 -65.03 -2.67 14.16
CA TYR A 534 -64.50 -3.46 15.29
C TYR A 534 -63.20 -4.18 14.92
N ASN A 535 -62.09 -3.81 15.53
CA ASN A 535 -60.73 -4.30 15.21
C ASN A 535 -60.53 -5.80 15.52
N ASN A 536 -61.39 -6.43 16.30
CA ASN A 536 -61.34 -7.85 16.68
C ASN A 536 -62.18 -8.74 15.76
N ILE A 537 -62.76 -8.20 14.66
CA ILE A 537 -63.49 -8.96 13.63
C ILE A 537 -62.56 -9.18 12.42
N HIS A 538 -62.38 -10.42 12.08
CA HIS A 538 -61.61 -10.88 10.92
C HIS A 538 -62.54 -11.58 9.94
N ILE A 539 -62.57 -11.20 8.68
CA ILE A 539 -63.44 -11.78 7.65
C ILE A 539 -62.69 -12.88 6.91
N ILE A 540 -63.27 -14.08 6.90
CA ILE A 540 -62.85 -15.16 6.02
C ILE A 540 -63.75 -15.15 4.80
N ASP A 541 -63.23 -14.60 3.70
CA ASP A 541 -64.03 -14.37 2.47
C ASP A 541 -64.19 -15.67 1.66
N TRP A 542 -64.93 -16.62 2.26
CA TRP A 542 -65.22 -17.91 1.64
C TRP A 542 -65.97 -17.76 0.33
N ALA A 543 -66.88 -16.80 0.23
CA ALA A 543 -67.62 -16.53 -0.99
C ALA A 543 -66.69 -16.23 -2.19
N ASN A 544 -65.61 -15.51 -1.95
CA ASN A 544 -64.61 -15.18 -3.00
C ASN A 544 -63.58 -16.31 -3.18
N ILE A 545 -63.16 -16.98 -2.09
CA ILE A 545 -62.22 -18.12 -2.14
C ILE A 545 -62.82 -19.27 -2.97
N SER A 546 -64.09 -19.53 -2.81
CA SER A 546 -64.79 -20.63 -3.51
C SER A 546 -65.32 -20.26 -4.87
N LYS A 547 -65.25 -18.98 -5.25
CA LYS A 547 -65.75 -18.51 -6.53
C LYS A 547 -65.00 -19.15 -7.71
N GLY A 548 -65.78 -19.78 -8.62
CA GLY A 548 -65.17 -20.48 -9.77
C GLY A 548 -64.71 -21.89 -9.49
N HIS A 549 -64.99 -22.43 -8.29
CA HIS A 549 -64.57 -23.77 -7.85
C HIS A 549 -65.79 -24.67 -7.55
N PRO A 550 -66.56 -25.07 -8.58
CA PRO A 550 -67.74 -25.92 -8.36
C PRO A 550 -67.40 -27.27 -7.72
N GLU A 551 -66.13 -27.73 -7.84
CA GLU A 551 -65.64 -28.97 -7.24
C GLU A 551 -65.57 -28.89 -5.72
N TYR A 552 -65.66 -27.72 -5.10
CA TYR A 552 -65.72 -27.55 -3.64
C TYR A 552 -67.12 -27.86 -3.08
N PHE A 553 -68.14 -27.89 -3.91
CA PHE A 553 -69.53 -28.01 -3.53
C PHE A 553 -70.16 -29.29 -4.08
N VAL A 554 -71.10 -29.88 -3.33
CA VAL A 554 -72.02 -30.88 -3.87
C VAL A 554 -73.02 -30.23 -4.82
N ALA A 555 -73.91 -31.01 -5.43
CA ALA A 555 -74.83 -30.56 -6.50
C ALA A 555 -75.71 -29.36 -6.14
N ASP A 556 -75.89 -29.03 -4.86
CA ASP A 556 -76.68 -27.87 -4.39
C ASP A 556 -75.91 -26.54 -4.39
N GLY A 557 -74.59 -26.56 -4.62
CA GLY A 557 -73.78 -25.34 -4.65
C GLY A 557 -73.53 -24.69 -3.27
N ILE A 558 -73.90 -25.37 -2.18
CA ILE A 558 -73.80 -24.83 -0.80
C ILE A 558 -72.97 -25.75 0.10
N HIS A 559 -73.34 -27.03 0.14
CA HIS A 559 -72.64 -28.01 0.99
C HIS A 559 -71.33 -28.47 0.40
N LEU A 560 -70.33 -28.70 1.25
CA LEU A 560 -68.96 -28.94 0.82
C LEU A 560 -68.72 -30.40 0.45
N THR A 561 -67.92 -30.58 -0.62
CA THR A 561 -67.24 -31.87 -0.90
C THR A 561 -66.07 -32.07 0.08
N PRO A 562 -65.49 -33.28 0.16
CA PRO A 562 -64.26 -33.48 0.95
C PRO A 562 -63.10 -32.55 0.57
N GLN A 563 -63.00 -32.19 -0.72
CA GLN A 563 -62.02 -31.22 -1.23
C GLN A 563 -62.33 -29.81 -0.75
N GLY A 564 -63.64 -29.39 -0.88
CA GLY A 564 -64.11 -28.09 -0.40
C GLY A 564 -63.95 -27.95 1.11
N SER A 565 -64.26 -29.00 1.89
CA SER A 565 -64.06 -29.01 3.35
C SER A 565 -62.62 -28.80 3.78
N LYS A 566 -61.66 -29.35 3.05
CA LYS A 566 -60.25 -29.16 3.32
C LYS A 566 -59.85 -27.69 3.08
N VAL A 567 -60.18 -27.12 1.92
CA VAL A 567 -59.86 -25.72 1.59
C VAL A 567 -60.55 -24.74 2.54
N TYR A 568 -61.82 -25.05 2.93
CA TYR A 568 -62.56 -24.28 3.94
C TYR A 568 -61.86 -24.25 5.30
N ALA A 569 -61.41 -25.40 5.79
CA ALA A 569 -60.67 -25.49 7.06
C ALA A 569 -59.30 -24.81 6.96
N GLU A 570 -58.64 -24.93 5.83
CA GLU A 570 -57.38 -24.24 5.55
C GLU A 570 -57.54 -22.71 5.49
N SER A 571 -58.65 -22.19 4.97
CA SER A 571 -58.91 -20.77 4.93
C SER A 571 -59.08 -20.17 6.33
N ILE A 572 -59.73 -20.90 7.23
CA ILE A 572 -59.84 -20.52 8.67
C ILE A 572 -58.49 -20.53 9.34
N TYR A 573 -57.72 -21.58 9.12
CA TYR A 573 -56.35 -21.68 9.67
C TYR A 573 -55.47 -20.50 9.18
N ASN A 574 -55.52 -20.20 7.91
CA ASN A 574 -54.67 -19.16 7.32
C ASN A 574 -55.03 -17.77 7.88
N GLU A 575 -56.33 -17.46 8.10
CA GLU A 575 -56.72 -16.18 8.66
C GLU A 575 -56.31 -16.06 10.15
N ILE A 576 -56.49 -17.11 10.95
CA ILE A 576 -56.00 -17.15 12.31
C ILE A 576 -54.45 -17.07 12.36
N PHE A 577 -53.77 -17.79 11.49
CA PHE A 577 -52.30 -17.71 11.37
C PHE A 577 -51.84 -16.28 10.99
N ASN A 578 -52.48 -15.63 10.05
CA ASN A 578 -52.14 -14.25 9.61
C ASN A 578 -52.26 -13.25 10.76
N LEU A 579 -53.23 -13.41 11.66
CA LEU A 579 -53.40 -12.54 12.82
C LEU A 579 -52.17 -12.63 13.73
N TYR A 580 -51.74 -13.83 14.12
CA TYR A 580 -50.61 -14.07 15.02
C TYR A 580 -49.25 -13.79 14.33
N TYR A 581 -49.16 -13.98 12.99
CA TYR A 581 -47.97 -13.74 12.19
C TYR A 581 -47.72 -12.24 11.92
N LYS A 582 -48.77 -11.42 11.92
CA LYS A 582 -48.66 -9.96 11.63
C LYS A 582 -47.74 -9.22 12.59
N GLU A 583 -47.80 -9.53 13.88
CA GLU A 583 -46.89 -8.93 14.89
C GLU A 583 -45.47 -9.40 14.70
N PHE A 584 -45.30 -10.69 14.45
CA PHE A 584 -43.97 -11.26 14.17
C PHE A 584 -43.36 -10.62 12.90
N LYS A 585 -44.12 -10.48 11.83
CA LYS A 585 -43.68 -9.83 10.58
C LYS A 585 -43.19 -8.39 10.82
N LYS A 586 -43.93 -7.61 11.58
CA LYS A 586 -43.53 -6.24 11.97
C LYS A 586 -42.22 -6.21 12.72
N LYS A 587 -42.03 -7.14 13.66
CA LYS A 587 -40.75 -7.24 14.43
C LYS A 587 -39.59 -7.62 13.53
N LYS A 588 -39.79 -8.58 12.63
CA LYS A 588 -38.77 -9.02 11.66
C LYS A 588 -38.38 -7.87 10.72
N GLU A 589 -39.33 -7.15 10.15
CA GLU A 589 -39.09 -6.01 9.28
C GLU A 589 -38.34 -4.88 10.00
N LYS A 590 -38.66 -4.62 11.27
CA LYS A 590 -37.95 -3.62 12.07
C LYS A 590 -36.49 -3.99 12.26
N ILE A 591 -36.18 -5.23 12.63
CA ILE A 591 -34.82 -5.74 12.84
C ILE A 591 -34.01 -5.67 11.54
N LEU A 592 -34.60 -6.05 10.40
CA LEU A 592 -33.94 -5.98 9.10
C LEU A 592 -33.61 -4.53 8.70
N LYS A 593 -34.53 -3.58 8.95
CA LYS A 593 -34.29 -2.17 8.69
C LYS A 593 -33.18 -1.57 9.55
N GLU A 594 -33.22 -1.87 10.87
CA GLU A 594 -32.18 -1.41 11.79
C GLU A 594 -30.80 -1.93 11.37
N HIS A 595 -30.70 -3.18 10.95
CA HIS A 595 -29.46 -3.74 10.46
C HIS A 595 -29.00 -3.10 9.15
N GLU A 596 -29.89 -2.87 8.21
CA GLU A 596 -29.61 -2.16 6.95
C GLU A 596 -29.09 -0.74 7.20
N GLU A 597 -29.67 0.00 8.16
CA GLU A 597 -29.22 1.35 8.53
C GLU A 597 -27.83 1.34 9.15
N ILE A 598 -27.51 0.36 10.01
CA ILE A 598 -26.17 0.20 10.58
C ILE A 598 -25.14 -0.05 9.47
N GLU A 599 -25.43 -0.98 8.55
CA GLU A 599 -24.53 -1.32 7.45
C GLU A 599 -24.28 -0.14 6.50
N LYS A 600 -25.32 0.66 6.17
CA LYS A 600 -25.19 1.85 5.32
C LYS A 600 -24.36 2.97 5.95
N ASN A 601 -24.25 3.02 7.26
CA ASN A 601 -23.48 4.01 7.98
C ASN A 601 -22.01 3.60 8.20
N LYS A 602 -21.61 2.40 7.82
CA LYS A 602 -20.19 1.98 7.84
C LYS A 602 -19.34 2.89 6.96
N ILE A 603 -18.10 3.10 7.40
CA ILE A 603 -17.13 3.95 6.70
C ILE A 603 -15.86 3.12 6.46
N SER A 604 -15.34 3.18 5.24
CA SER A 604 -14.04 2.62 4.89
C SER A 604 -13.08 3.73 4.45
N PHE A 605 -11.94 3.84 5.12
CA PHE A 605 -10.88 4.76 4.75
C PHE A 605 -9.82 4.03 3.94
N ILE A 606 -9.51 4.54 2.75
CA ILE A 606 -8.49 3.98 1.86
C ILE A 606 -7.46 5.07 1.58
N GLY A 607 -6.19 4.84 1.89
CA GLY A 607 -5.19 5.88 1.70
C GLY A 607 -3.75 5.45 1.93
N ASN A 608 -2.85 6.38 1.59
CA ASN A 608 -1.42 6.20 1.74
C ASN A 608 -0.86 6.83 3.04
N GLU A 609 0.36 7.32 3.04
CA GLU A 609 1.02 7.91 4.21
C GLU A 609 0.25 9.07 4.84
N VAL A 610 -0.55 9.82 4.07
CA VAL A 610 -1.38 10.91 4.64
C VAL A 610 -2.46 10.33 5.55
N LEU A 611 -3.12 9.24 5.13
CA LEU A 611 -4.09 8.55 5.98
C LEU A 611 -3.41 7.97 7.23
N LEU A 612 -2.21 7.39 7.10
CA LEU A 612 -1.44 6.92 8.26
C LEU A 612 -1.09 8.06 9.22
N ASN A 613 -0.74 9.22 8.70
CA ASN A 613 -0.45 10.43 9.50
C ASN A 613 -1.67 10.91 10.29
N MET A 614 -2.88 10.78 9.72
CA MET A 614 -4.15 11.18 10.35
C MET A 614 -4.76 10.10 11.24
N TYR A 615 -4.28 8.86 11.18
CA TYR A 615 -4.92 7.69 11.76
C TYR A 615 -5.30 7.85 13.25
N ASN A 616 -4.39 8.37 14.07
CA ASN A 616 -4.62 8.57 15.51
C ASN A 616 -5.77 9.54 15.83
N GLU A 617 -6.00 10.53 14.97
CA GLU A 617 -7.10 11.47 15.16
C GLU A 617 -8.41 10.94 14.57
N LEU A 618 -8.35 10.20 13.47
CA LEU A 618 -9.54 9.59 12.85
C LEU A 618 -10.11 8.46 13.70
N ILE A 619 -9.27 7.60 14.30
CA ILE A 619 -9.73 6.46 15.08
C ILE A 619 -10.48 6.87 16.36
N LYS A 620 -10.29 8.09 16.84
CA LYS A 620 -11.01 8.61 18.02
C LYS A 620 -12.52 8.71 17.77
N ASP A 621 -12.91 9.15 16.56
CA ASP A 621 -14.29 9.42 16.20
C ASP A 621 -14.87 8.34 15.26
N TYR A 622 -14.02 7.59 14.58
CA TYR A 622 -14.36 6.53 13.63
C TYR A 622 -13.73 5.19 14.05
N SER A 623 -13.94 4.80 15.32
CA SER A 623 -13.39 3.54 15.87
C SER A 623 -13.86 2.31 15.13
N ASP A 624 -15.09 2.35 14.58
CA ASP A 624 -15.76 1.24 13.90
C ASP A 624 -15.56 1.27 12.37
N ALA A 625 -14.73 2.21 11.87
CA ALA A 625 -14.41 2.30 10.46
C ALA A 625 -13.34 1.26 10.06
N THR A 626 -13.40 0.82 8.82
CA THR A 626 -12.35 -0.01 8.21
C THR A 626 -11.25 0.87 7.63
N TYR A 627 -9.99 0.53 7.89
CA TYR A 627 -8.84 1.29 7.42
C TYR A 627 -7.96 0.44 6.50
N TYR A 628 -7.84 0.83 5.24
CA TYR A 628 -6.93 0.23 4.26
C TYR A 628 -5.79 1.22 4.01
N ILE A 629 -4.63 0.98 4.59
CA ILE A 629 -3.47 1.87 4.51
C ILE A 629 -2.30 1.15 3.85
N ASP A 630 -1.74 1.74 2.79
CA ASP A 630 -0.54 1.25 2.14
C ASP A 630 0.34 2.42 1.68
N LYS A 631 1.57 2.50 2.21
CA LYS A 631 2.53 3.55 1.85
C LYS A 631 2.86 3.59 0.35
N ASN A 632 2.71 2.46 -0.34
CA ASN A 632 3.07 2.28 -1.74
C ASN A 632 1.86 1.95 -2.62
N TYR A 633 0.72 2.62 -2.40
CA TYR A 633 -0.43 2.44 -3.27
C TYR A 633 -0.07 2.72 -4.73
N SER A 634 -0.48 1.83 -5.61
CA SER A 634 -0.57 2.06 -7.05
C SER A 634 -2.03 2.21 -7.46
N TYR A 635 -2.29 2.81 -8.61
CA TYR A 635 -3.64 2.89 -9.16
C TYR A 635 -4.37 1.52 -9.16
N LYS A 636 -3.71 0.47 -9.64
CA LYS A 636 -4.26 -0.88 -9.69
C LYS A 636 -4.65 -1.40 -8.30
N LYS A 637 -3.80 -1.16 -7.31
CA LYS A 637 -4.03 -1.59 -5.94
C LYS A 637 -5.18 -0.85 -5.26
N ILE A 638 -5.41 0.43 -5.60
CA ILE A 638 -6.58 1.18 -5.13
C ILE A 638 -7.86 0.51 -5.64
N ILE A 639 -7.94 0.21 -6.93
CA ILE A 639 -9.09 -0.47 -7.55
C ILE A 639 -9.34 -1.85 -6.89
N GLU A 640 -8.28 -2.64 -6.69
CA GLU A 640 -8.37 -3.94 -6.02
C GLU A 640 -8.88 -3.81 -4.57
N THR A 641 -8.44 -2.77 -3.85
CA THR A 641 -8.87 -2.52 -2.47
C THR A 641 -10.32 -2.10 -2.40
N ILE A 642 -10.78 -1.21 -3.29
CA ILE A 642 -12.19 -0.78 -3.37
C ILE A 642 -13.09 -1.97 -3.69
N ASN A 643 -12.73 -2.80 -4.68
CA ASN A 643 -13.52 -4.00 -5.00
C ASN A 643 -13.60 -4.96 -3.81
N LYS A 644 -12.48 -5.23 -3.13
CA LYS A 644 -12.44 -6.05 -1.93
C LYS A 644 -13.33 -5.49 -0.82
N ASP A 645 -13.32 -4.18 -0.62
CA ASP A 645 -14.14 -3.51 0.38
C ASP A 645 -15.64 -3.63 0.05
N ILE A 646 -16.02 -3.42 -1.20
CA ILE A 646 -17.39 -3.59 -1.70
C ILE A 646 -17.85 -5.04 -1.56
N ASP A 647 -17.01 -6.02 -1.91
CA ASP A 647 -17.35 -7.44 -1.82
C ASP A 647 -17.51 -7.92 -0.36
N ASN A 648 -16.84 -7.28 0.58
CA ASN A 648 -16.96 -7.57 2.02
C ASN A 648 -18.21 -6.97 2.67
N ASN A 649 -18.87 -6.00 2.03
CA ASN A 649 -20.04 -5.30 2.55
C ASN A 649 -21.30 -5.64 1.72
N LYS A 650 -22.38 -6.03 2.40
CA LYS A 650 -23.65 -6.41 1.76
C LYS A 650 -24.43 -5.21 1.23
N TYR A 651 -24.28 -4.06 1.84
CA TYR A 651 -25.01 -2.83 1.54
C TYR A 651 -24.04 -1.74 1.10
N ASN A 652 -24.57 -0.76 0.37
CA ASN A 652 -23.80 0.44 0.00
C ASN A 652 -23.41 1.22 1.27
N HIS A 653 -22.16 1.61 1.36
CA HIS A 653 -21.57 2.30 2.50
C HIS A 653 -20.71 3.48 2.07
N LYS A 654 -20.04 4.16 3.01
CA LYS A 654 -19.21 5.34 2.75
C LYS A 654 -17.75 4.92 2.56
N ILE A 655 -17.15 5.27 1.42
CA ILE A 655 -15.73 5.04 1.11
C ILE A 655 -15.03 6.39 1.04
N VAL A 656 -14.01 6.59 1.87
CA VAL A 656 -13.18 7.80 1.89
C VAL A 656 -11.81 7.48 1.28
N LEU A 657 -11.50 8.08 0.15
CA LEU A 657 -10.20 7.97 -0.51
C LEU A 657 -9.32 9.16 -0.15
N LEU A 658 -8.21 8.91 0.55
CA LEU A 658 -7.28 9.90 1.05
C LEU A 658 -5.86 9.58 0.58
N ILE A 659 -5.48 10.15 -0.55
CA ILE A 659 -4.20 9.89 -1.21
C ILE A 659 -3.52 11.22 -1.52
N ASP A 660 -2.27 11.36 -1.14
CA ASP A 660 -1.47 12.53 -1.42
C ASP A 660 -1.03 12.64 -2.89
N ASN A 661 -0.45 13.78 -3.24
CA ASN A 661 0.02 14.07 -4.60
C ASN A 661 1.24 13.23 -5.05
N SER A 662 1.77 12.36 -4.20
CA SER A 662 2.90 11.49 -4.57
C SER A 662 2.48 10.46 -5.64
N LEU A 663 1.23 10.02 -5.59
CA LEU A 663 0.61 9.20 -6.63
C LEU A 663 -0.10 10.13 -7.62
N LYS A 664 0.59 10.53 -8.69
CA LYS A 664 0.06 11.39 -9.75
C LYS A 664 -0.99 10.63 -10.58
N LEU A 665 -2.23 10.58 -10.10
CA LEU A 665 -3.34 10.00 -10.84
C LEU A 665 -3.83 10.97 -11.93
N THR A 666 -4.17 10.41 -13.11
CA THR A 666 -4.81 11.16 -14.18
C THR A 666 -6.32 11.30 -13.93
N THR A 667 -6.97 12.25 -14.60
CA THR A 667 -8.43 12.41 -14.55
C THR A 667 -9.15 11.13 -14.97
N GLU A 668 -8.65 10.41 -15.97
CA GLU A 668 -9.20 9.13 -16.42
C GLU A 668 -9.11 8.06 -15.33
N GLN A 669 -8.00 8.03 -14.58
CA GLN A 669 -7.84 7.09 -13.46
C GLN A 669 -8.77 7.41 -12.30
N TYR A 670 -8.99 8.69 -11.99
CA TYR A 670 -9.99 9.09 -11.00
C TYR A 670 -11.40 8.70 -11.43
N ASN A 671 -11.77 8.92 -12.70
CA ASN A 671 -13.07 8.51 -13.22
C ASN A 671 -13.25 6.97 -13.12
N SER A 672 -12.22 6.20 -13.41
CA SER A 672 -12.27 4.74 -13.24
C SER A 672 -12.41 4.31 -11.76
N ILE A 673 -11.80 5.03 -10.81
CA ILE A 673 -12.03 4.81 -9.38
C ILE A 673 -13.49 5.10 -9.01
N ILE A 674 -14.03 6.19 -9.52
CA ILE A 674 -15.43 6.57 -9.35
C ILE A 674 -16.36 5.46 -9.87
N ASP A 675 -16.14 4.99 -11.09
CA ASP A 675 -16.91 3.92 -11.69
C ASP A 675 -16.82 2.61 -10.88
N THR A 676 -15.64 2.33 -10.32
CA THR A 676 -15.44 1.13 -9.48
C THR A 676 -16.22 1.20 -8.17
N SER A 677 -16.44 2.39 -7.61
CA SER A 677 -17.22 2.55 -6.36
C SER A 677 -18.68 2.16 -6.48
N LYS A 678 -19.20 2.01 -7.72
CA LYS A 678 -20.58 1.64 -8.04
C LYS A 678 -21.60 2.61 -7.38
N ASN A 679 -22.49 2.06 -6.53
CA ASN A 679 -23.53 2.84 -5.84
C ASN A 679 -23.11 3.29 -4.43
N ASN A 680 -21.86 3.04 -4.02
CA ASN A 680 -21.37 3.48 -2.72
C ASN A 680 -21.14 5.00 -2.69
N TYR A 681 -21.20 5.59 -1.49
CA TYR A 681 -20.90 7.02 -1.31
C TYR A 681 -19.39 7.19 -1.27
N LEU A 682 -18.81 7.75 -2.33
CA LEU A 682 -17.37 7.96 -2.45
C LEU A 682 -17.00 9.40 -2.08
N TYR A 683 -16.09 9.56 -1.13
CA TYR A 683 -15.49 10.82 -0.72
C TYR A 683 -14.03 10.82 -1.17
N ILE A 684 -13.65 11.77 -2.02
CA ILE A 684 -12.28 11.89 -2.52
C ILE A 684 -11.66 13.16 -1.98
N VAL A 685 -10.58 13.01 -1.22
CA VAL A 685 -9.77 14.15 -0.77
C VAL A 685 -8.71 14.46 -1.82
N LEU A 686 -8.76 15.66 -2.37
CA LEU A 686 -7.82 16.16 -3.38
C LEU A 686 -7.00 17.30 -2.81
N PHE A 687 -5.68 17.19 -2.91
CA PHE A 687 -4.71 18.23 -2.54
C PHE A 687 -4.38 19.21 -3.68
N ASN A 688 -4.89 18.94 -4.88
CA ASN A 688 -4.81 19.80 -6.06
C ASN A 688 -6.17 19.88 -6.75
N LYS A 689 -6.47 21.01 -7.39
CA LYS A 689 -7.71 21.15 -8.18
C LYS A 689 -7.62 20.28 -9.45
N ILE A 690 -8.51 19.29 -9.52
CA ILE A 690 -8.72 18.44 -10.70
C ILE A 690 -10.21 18.51 -11.03
N ASN A 691 -10.55 18.76 -12.30
CA ASN A 691 -11.97 18.73 -12.72
C ASN A 691 -12.42 17.27 -12.85
N LEU A 692 -13.20 16.83 -11.88
CA LEU A 692 -13.86 15.53 -11.89
C LEU A 692 -15.35 15.69 -12.13
N SER A 693 -15.98 14.71 -12.77
CA SER A 693 -17.43 14.69 -12.97
C SER A 693 -18.13 14.38 -11.64
N ASN A 694 -18.90 15.33 -11.10
CA ASN A 694 -19.75 15.10 -9.93
C ASN A 694 -20.97 14.28 -10.30
N THR A 695 -21.21 13.20 -9.57
CA THR A 695 -22.48 12.45 -9.56
C THR A 695 -23.08 12.49 -8.15
N ASN A 696 -24.35 12.15 -7.99
CA ASN A 696 -25.07 12.26 -6.71
C ASN A 696 -24.42 11.51 -5.51
N ASN A 697 -23.54 10.54 -5.78
CA ASN A 697 -22.90 9.72 -4.75
C ASN A 697 -21.41 10.06 -4.55
N ILE A 698 -20.91 11.14 -5.17
CA ILE A 698 -19.48 11.49 -5.12
C ILE A 698 -19.31 12.86 -4.47
N ASN A 699 -18.52 12.88 -3.42
CA ASN A 699 -18.16 14.08 -2.68
C ASN A 699 -16.66 14.36 -2.84
N ILE A 700 -16.34 15.50 -3.44
CA ILE A 700 -14.94 15.91 -3.63
C ILE A 700 -14.61 16.97 -2.57
N ILE A 701 -13.55 16.72 -1.81
CA ILE A 701 -13.03 17.61 -0.78
C ILE A 701 -11.69 18.15 -1.28
N TYR A 702 -11.65 19.45 -1.59
CA TYR A 702 -10.41 20.14 -1.97
C TYR A 702 -9.73 20.72 -0.75
N PHE A 703 -8.59 20.16 -0.36
CA PHE A 703 -7.82 20.63 0.79
C PHE A 703 -6.56 21.35 0.34
N ASP A 704 -6.48 22.66 0.57
CA ASP A 704 -5.24 23.44 0.34
C ASP A 704 -4.28 23.22 1.50
N ASN A 705 -3.32 22.33 1.30
CA ASN A 705 -2.36 21.93 2.31
C ASN A 705 -1.11 22.84 2.43
N LYS A 706 -0.98 23.91 1.63
CA LYS A 706 0.26 24.72 1.53
C LYS A 706 0.77 25.24 2.87
N ASN A 707 -0.13 25.63 3.78
CA ASN A 707 0.21 26.17 5.09
C ASN A 707 0.19 25.10 6.21
N TYR A 708 -0.15 23.86 5.89
CA TYR A 708 -0.43 22.79 6.85
C TYR A 708 0.53 21.61 6.73
N LEU A 709 1.60 21.73 5.94
CA LEU A 709 2.56 20.68 5.74
C LEU A 709 3.67 20.72 6.79
N MET A 710 4.19 19.54 7.13
CA MET A 710 5.46 19.37 7.81
C MET A 710 6.62 19.89 6.94
N PRO A 711 7.82 20.06 7.47
CA PRO A 711 9.00 20.47 6.70
C PRO A 711 9.32 19.61 5.48
N ASP A 712 8.89 18.35 5.46
CA ASP A 712 9.04 17.43 4.34
C ASP A 712 8.13 17.75 3.13
N LYS A 713 7.22 18.72 3.29
CA LYS A 713 6.21 19.11 2.30
C LYS A 713 5.30 17.96 1.82
N LYS A 714 5.22 16.90 2.60
CA LYS A 714 4.46 15.68 2.28
C LYS A 714 3.41 15.37 3.35
N HIS A 715 3.81 15.35 4.62
CA HIS A 715 2.93 15.05 5.74
C HIS A 715 2.24 16.32 6.28
N LEU A 716 1.04 16.15 6.78
CA LEU A 716 0.31 17.23 7.45
C LEU A 716 0.87 17.44 8.87
N ASN A 717 0.98 18.70 9.27
CA ASN A 717 1.21 19.05 10.66
C ASN A 717 -0.09 18.91 11.48
N ASN A 718 -0.03 19.03 12.80
CA ASN A 718 -1.19 18.89 13.68
C ASN A 718 -2.36 19.81 13.34
N GLN A 719 -2.09 21.04 12.89
CA GLN A 719 -3.14 21.96 12.45
C GLN A 719 -3.79 21.47 11.14
N GLY A 720 -3.01 20.95 10.21
CA GLY A 720 -3.48 20.39 8.95
C GLY A 720 -4.32 19.13 9.16
N ILE A 721 -3.91 18.25 10.06
CA ILE A 721 -4.66 17.04 10.44
C ILE A 721 -6.03 17.43 11.00
N ASN A 722 -6.08 18.35 11.98
CA ASN A 722 -7.33 18.79 12.60
C ASN A 722 -8.25 19.49 11.59
N LYS A 723 -7.70 20.33 10.71
CA LYS A 723 -8.47 21.04 9.70
C LYS A 723 -9.08 20.09 8.65
N LEU A 724 -8.28 19.16 8.15
CA LEU A 724 -8.77 18.17 7.19
C LEU A 724 -9.81 17.24 7.82
N LYS A 725 -9.62 16.88 9.08
CA LYS A 725 -10.59 16.10 9.83
C LYS A 725 -11.92 16.84 9.96
N GLU A 726 -11.90 18.13 10.33
CA GLU A 726 -13.10 18.98 10.42
C GLU A 726 -13.86 19.03 9.07
N GLU A 727 -13.15 19.18 7.96
CA GLU A 727 -13.75 19.17 6.63
C GLU A 727 -14.36 17.81 6.25
N LEU A 728 -13.69 16.73 6.63
CA LEU A 728 -14.21 15.36 6.47
C LEU A 728 -15.47 15.13 7.30
N ASP A 729 -15.47 15.52 8.59
CA ASP A 729 -16.58 15.36 9.50
C ASP A 729 -17.83 16.10 8.98
N ASN A 730 -17.66 17.35 8.54
CA ASN A 730 -18.74 18.13 7.96
C ASN A 730 -19.36 17.44 6.74
N LYS A 731 -18.52 16.93 5.83
CA LYS A 731 -19.00 16.26 4.61
C LYS A 731 -19.61 14.88 4.89
N LEU A 732 -19.09 14.12 5.83
CA LEU A 732 -19.63 12.82 6.21
C LEU A 732 -20.98 12.95 6.96
N GLN A 733 -21.24 14.09 7.62
CA GLN A 733 -22.50 14.40 8.33
C GLN A 733 -23.58 14.97 7.40
N GLU A 734 -23.25 15.64 6.29
CA GLU A 734 -24.22 16.21 5.35
C GLU A 734 -25.20 15.16 4.72
N ILE A 735 -24.89 13.86 4.86
CA ILE A 735 -25.67 12.74 4.28
C ILE A 735 -26.27 11.83 5.38
N ARG A 736 -26.52 12.38 6.56
CA ARG A 736 -27.28 11.68 7.60
C ARG A 736 -28.77 11.86 7.47
#